data_e3dc4f14f8e590bca8170c35914f96e6
#
_entry.id   e3dc4f14f8e590bca8170c35914f96e6
#
_cell.length_a   1.000
_cell.length_b   1.000
_cell.length_c   1.000
_cell.angle_alpha   90.00
_cell.angle_beta   90.00
_cell.angle_gamma   90.00
#
_symmetry.space_group_name_H-M   'P 1'
#
loop_
_entity.id
_entity.type
_entity.pdbx_description
1 polymer ?
#
loop_
_entity_poly.entity_id
_entity_poly.type
_entity_poly.pdbx_seq_one_letter_code
_entity_poly.pdbx_strand_id
1 'polypeptide(L)'
;MILLSFQKQILKAALLMLVPLFLIGCVSKQAWQFKTQYFGISVNDKGYITSMKNITTKQQREFSPADKLSPLLSLYDSQKKVYYTPGRGCYDKKKGLFTLNYPNGATATVLMEPKAKYLKMTLKDLTDRNGVDAVQWGSYYTNITNLMGEIIGVARDTSEAVNYSIGMLALNDNTLGGTADIEGDAPPFQYIIHTPDKERFPLPSHLHEGQVFTLGGNGISDVAFYSHREPYYRIMYGNAALVDTLGRIYLNYQSRDRTRPRQVYYSLIPNMPANVPNHIDVEPVPGVDMLGSSVALWGSPDSTALLDVIQNIVKSEKLPYPTWRGRWVKDPAAYAPDIMTEGRRYDSIIAYAKQLDLPAIHAYDQGFLRPNRANEGYLDGFNQKLKPFRFESGNKSHKEFADMVEAEGYMLGRVCITNSLAPGTMDASPIPSDSLCYQQKRLLVRNISPTDTLIVVDDPKYLEEIASWEGHCKNLNMIKIGKELIYYLGVSETVPYTLLNVKRGYWGTQPTAHAAGDTIYKLQVTVNYGYDGIIPNLALQDEIARYYARVAKFSGLTLYDFDGQEFLFNNGHGYYSTKRFFRVMFDEAARLGVPYIRFSGATLSEGSWHYQSMWNVGGGKNLYDVDTREWGSTTSQGKDLCDVTYSNFYPVSFGGNFPIGKNSTVEQYEHIEAISVGYGATYFLKINQQNVESCPQKDAIFRAIRTWEQARRANAFPRWLKRKLMNGSYNWHLEAGSDNNSWTLYRQENGRNVETFHLKRAAGY
;
A
#
# COMPACT_ATOMS: atom_id res chain seq x y z
N MET A 1 -15.79 -41.41 -64.24
CA MET A 1 -15.11 -41.35 -62.94
C MET A 1 -13.99 -40.31 -62.88
N ILE A 2 -13.62 -39.65 -63.99
CA ILE A 2 -12.56 -38.64 -64.06
C ILE A 2 -13.13 -37.19 -63.89
N LEU A 3 -14.41 -36.95 -64.22
CA LEU A 3 -15.03 -35.62 -64.10
C LEU A 3 -15.44 -35.24 -62.65
N LEU A 4 -15.66 -36.21 -61.76
CA LEU A 4 -16.01 -35.96 -60.35
C LEU A 4 -14.80 -35.63 -59.46
N SER A 5 -13.58 -35.96 -59.89
CA SER A 5 -12.35 -35.67 -59.22
C SER A 5 -11.89 -34.19 -59.45
N PHE A 6 -12.18 -33.64 -60.63
CA PHE A 6 -11.85 -32.27 -61.00
C PHE A 6 -12.75 -31.23 -60.29
N GLN A 7 -14.03 -31.54 -60.09
CA GLN A 7 -14.92 -30.64 -59.35
C GLN A 7 -14.60 -30.58 -57.85
N LYS A 8 -14.11 -31.66 -57.24
CA LYS A 8 -13.64 -31.63 -55.82
C LYS A 8 -12.35 -30.91 -55.61
N GLN A 9 -11.46 -30.84 -56.58
CA GLN A 9 -10.20 -30.05 -56.52
C GLN A 9 -10.46 -28.56 -56.73
N ILE A 10 -11.39 -28.18 -57.61
CA ILE A 10 -11.77 -26.79 -57.84
C ILE A 10 -12.52 -26.22 -56.62
N LEU A 11 -13.37 -27.06 -55.96
CA LEU A 11 -14.05 -26.64 -54.72
C LEU A 11 -13.10 -26.50 -53.53
N LYS A 12 -12.03 -27.33 -53.44
CA LYS A 12 -10.99 -27.17 -52.40
C LYS A 12 -10.07 -25.97 -52.68
N ALA A 13 -9.76 -25.65 -53.92
CA ALA A 13 -9.01 -24.46 -54.28
C ALA A 13 -9.84 -23.18 -54.07
N ALA A 14 -11.15 -23.21 -54.30
CA ALA A 14 -12.03 -22.07 -54.00
C ALA A 14 -12.25 -21.84 -52.53
N LEU A 15 -12.25 -22.93 -51.69
CA LEU A 15 -12.37 -22.82 -50.25
C LEU A 15 -11.05 -22.37 -49.57
N LEU A 16 -9.90 -22.62 -50.20
CA LEU A 16 -8.58 -22.14 -49.69
C LEU A 16 -8.28 -20.69 -50.14
N MET A 17 -9.03 -20.13 -51.08
CA MET A 17 -8.93 -18.70 -51.46
C MET A 17 -9.93 -17.79 -50.73
N LEU A 18 -10.86 -18.35 -49.91
CA LEU A 18 -11.85 -17.58 -49.15
C LEU A 18 -11.46 -17.30 -47.68
N VAL A 19 -10.28 -17.78 -47.28
CA VAL A 19 -9.76 -17.53 -45.89
C VAL A 19 -8.96 -16.22 -45.74
N PRO A 20 -8.46 -15.54 -46.77
CA PRO A 20 -7.78 -14.24 -46.53
C PRO A 20 -8.65 -12.99 -46.69
N LEU A 21 -9.99 -13.09 -46.74
CA LEU A 21 -10.84 -11.91 -47.00
C LEU A 21 -11.44 -11.24 -45.76
N PHE A 22 -11.06 -11.66 -44.55
CA PHE A 22 -11.41 -10.93 -43.33
C PHE A 22 -10.33 -9.97 -42.82
N LEU A 23 -9.29 -9.71 -43.61
CA LEU A 23 -8.22 -8.74 -43.34
C LEU A 23 -8.39 -7.38 -44.05
N ILE A 24 -9.56 -7.09 -44.59
CA ILE A 24 -9.80 -5.81 -45.29
C ILE A 24 -10.59 -4.90 -44.36
N GLY A 25 -9.88 -4.02 -43.65
CA GLY A 25 -10.49 -2.95 -42.88
C GLY A 25 -9.54 -2.04 -42.11
N CYS A 26 -8.29 -2.38 -41.98
CA CYS A 26 -7.28 -1.46 -41.41
C CYS A 26 -6.51 -0.72 -42.51
N VAL A 27 -7.08 0.36 -42.97
CA VAL A 27 -6.30 1.40 -43.66
C VAL A 27 -5.32 1.96 -42.64
N SER A 28 -4.01 1.87 -42.88
CA SER A 28 -2.97 2.34 -41.97
C SER A 28 -3.16 3.85 -41.73
N LYS A 29 -3.83 4.21 -40.66
CA LYS A 29 -3.78 5.57 -40.10
C LYS A 29 -2.51 5.67 -39.29
N GLN A 30 -1.74 6.71 -39.48
CA GLN A 30 -0.48 6.96 -38.81
C GLN A 30 -0.63 6.97 -37.27
N ALA A 31 -1.81 7.32 -36.71
CA ALA A 31 -2.16 7.21 -35.31
C ALA A 31 -3.67 7.36 -35.04
N TRP A 32 -4.19 6.68 -34.00
CA TRP A 32 -5.53 6.86 -33.46
C TRP A 32 -5.49 7.78 -32.24
N GLN A 33 -6.47 8.68 -32.15
CA GLN A 33 -6.52 9.68 -31.09
C GLN A 33 -7.69 9.40 -30.13
N PHE A 34 -7.40 9.49 -28.84
CA PHE A 34 -8.35 9.42 -27.75
C PHE A 34 -8.29 10.74 -26.96
N LYS A 35 -9.44 11.28 -26.58
CA LYS A 35 -9.53 12.57 -25.87
C LYS A 35 -10.43 12.45 -24.66
N THR A 36 -10.01 13.07 -23.57
CA THR A 36 -10.80 13.31 -22.37
C THR A 36 -10.97 14.81 -22.15
N GLN A 37 -11.53 15.23 -21.04
CA GLN A 37 -11.71 16.66 -20.71
C GLN A 37 -10.38 17.43 -20.70
N TYR A 38 -9.29 16.80 -20.22
CA TYR A 38 -8.01 17.49 -20.01
C TYR A 38 -6.86 16.91 -20.83
N PHE A 39 -7.03 15.75 -21.42
CA PHE A 39 -5.92 14.92 -21.88
C PHE A 39 -6.17 14.33 -23.26
N GLY A 40 -5.17 14.41 -24.13
CA GLY A 40 -5.15 13.81 -25.47
C GLY A 40 -4.08 12.74 -25.57
N ILE A 41 -4.43 11.57 -26.13
CA ILE A 41 -3.55 10.40 -26.28
C ILE A 41 -3.57 9.97 -27.73
N SER A 42 -2.40 9.65 -28.31
CA SER A 42 -2.29 9.05 -29.64
C SER A 42 -1.60 7.69 -29.59
N VAL A 43 -2.16 6.70 -30.28
CA VAL A 43 -1.61 5.35 -30.40
C VAL A 43 -1.36 5.06 -31.88
N ASN A 44 -0.16 4.61 -32.24
CA ASN A 44 0.22 4.32 -33.64
C ASN A 44 -0.19 2.90 -34.09
N ASP A 45 0.03 2.59 -35.35
CA ASP A 45 -0.25 1.31 -35.98
C ASP A 45 0.65 0.15 -35.53
N LYS A 46 1.68 0.43 -34.73
CA LYS A 46 2.50 -0.58 -34.08
C LYS A 46 1.99 -0.90 -32.64
N GLY A 47 1.00 -0.14 -32.14
CA GLY A 47 0.46 -0.33 -30.79
C GLY A 47 1.24 0.41 -29.69
N TYR A 48 1.86 1.55 -30.03
CA TYR A 48 2.60 2.38 -29.07
C TYR A 48 1.89 3.71 -28.86
N ILE A 49 1.87 4.19 -27.62
CA ILE A 49 1.49 5.57 -27.29
C ILE A 49 2.61 6.48 -27.79
N THR A 50 2.28 7.38 -28.68
CA THR A 50 3.22 8.31 -29.32
C THR A 50 3.01 9.76 -28.91
N SER A 51 1.93 10.04 -28.22
CA SER A 51 1.61 11.39 -27.74
C SER A 51 0.73 11.34 -26.51
N MET A 52 1.08 12.11 -25.52
CA MET A 52 0.31 12.43 -24.33
C MET A 52 0.32 13.96 -24.13
N LYS A 53 -0.82 14.59 -24.36
CA LYS A 53 -0.92 16.06 -24.43
C LYS A 53 -1.87 16.66 -23.41
N ASN A 54 -1.46 17.78 -22.83
CA ASN A 54 -2.39 18.71 -22.22
C ASN A 54 -3.20 19.41 -23.33
N ILE A 55 -4.50 19.18 -23.35
CA ILE A 55 -5.42 19.81 -24.34
C ILE A 55 -6.21 21.00 -23.77
N THR A 56 -5.92 21.40 -22.54
CA THR A 56 -6.60 22.54 -21.89
C THR A 56 -6.03 23.88 -22.31
N THR A 57 -4.83 23.90 -22.89
CA THR A 57 -4.14 25.10 -23.34
C THR A 57 -4.04 25.14 -24.86
N LYS A 58 -3.97 26.34 -25.45
CA LYS A 58 -3.81 26.52 -26.91
C LYS A 58 -2.51 25.86 -27.44
N GLN A 59 -1.46 25.82 -26.62
CA GLN A 59 -0.15 25.26 -26.97
C GLN A 59 -0.14 23.74 -27.02
N GLN A 60 -1.12 23.07 -26.38
CA GLN A 60 -1.24 21.61 -26.34
C GLN A 60 0.10 20.91 -26.01
N ARG A 61 0.68 21.26 -24.85
CA ARG A 61 1.99 20.78 -24.41
C ARG A 61 2.06 19.25 -24.50
N GLU A 62 3.12 18.76 -25.17
CA GLU A 62 3.43 17.35 -25.30
C GLU A 62 4.27 16.86 -24.11
N PHE A 63 3.93 15.67 -23.61
CA PHE A 63 4.63 15.03 -22.48
C PHE A 63 5.29 13.70 -22.85
N SER A 64 4.99 13.10 -24.00
CA SER A 64 5.69 11.90 -24.46
C SER A 64 7.08 12.23 -24.94
N PRO A 65 8.16 11.61 -24.38
CA PRO A 65 9.52 11.79 -24.89
C PRO A 65 9.66 11.13 -26.27
N ALA A 66 10.35 11.78 -27.20
CA ALA A 66 10.55 11.28 -28.53
C ALA A 66 11.54 10.09 -28.60
N ASP A 67 12.42 9.98 -27.64
CA ASP A 67 13.48 8.97 -27.53
C ASP A 67 13.06 7.70 -26.77
N LYS A 68 11.83 7.63 -26.24
CA LYS A 68 11.32 6.48 -25.49
C LYS A 68 10.04 5.93 -26.11
N LEU A 69 9.99 4.61 -26.23
CA LEU A 69 8.80 3.92 -26.70
C LEU A 69 7.90 3.54 -25.53
N SER A 70 6.61 3.78 -25.67
CA SER A 70 5.58 3.43 -24.66
C SER A 70 4.59 2.43 -25.27
N PRO A 71 4.85 1.10 -25.19
CA PRO A 71 3.92 0.10 -25.70
C PRO A 71 2.59 0.19 -24.96
N LEU A 72 1.45 0.09 -25.68
CA LEU A 72 0.12 0.14 -25.08
C LEU A 72 -0.08 -0.98 -24.06
N LEU A 73 0.38 -2.18 -24.41
CA LEU A 73 0.39 -3.37 -23.56
C LEU A 73 1.58 -4.22 -23.94
N SER A 74 2.36 -4.66 -22.97
CA SER A 74 3.41 -5.66 -23.13
C SER A 74 2.98 -6.99 -22.53
N LEU A 75 3.46 -8.09 -23.13
CA LEU A 75 3.26 -9.44 -22.59
C LEU A 75 4.55 -9.90 -21.94
N TYR A 76 4.46 -10.70 -20.88
CA TYR A 76 5.62 -11.20 -20.16
C TYR A 76 5.55 -12.73 -20.00
N ASP A 77 6.68 -13.40 -20.27
CA ASP A 77 6.92 -14.81 -20.04
C ASP A 77 7.91 -14.92 -18.87
N SER A 78 7.41 -15.28 -17.69
CA SER A 78 8.24 -15.31 -16.48
C SER A 78 9.28 -16.44 -16.48
N GLN A 79 9.02 -17.53 -17.21
CA GLN A 79 9.97 -18.63 -17.32
C GLN A 79 11.18 -18.24 -18.16
N LYS A 80 10.95 -17.53 -19.27
CA LYS A 80 12.02 -17.03 -20.14
C LYS A 80 12.58 -15.69 -19.68
N LYS A 81 11.90 -14.98 -18.80
CA LYS A 81 12.20 -13.61 -18.37
C LYS A 81 12.25 -12.62 -19.55
N VAL A 82 11.27 -12.72 -20.44
CA VAL A 82 11.22 -11.93 -21.70
C VAL A 82 9.92 -11.16 -21.78
N TYR A 83 10.05 -9.88 -22.13
CA TYR A 83 8.93 -9.04 -22.54
C TYR A 83 8.72 -9.10 -24.06
N TYR A 84 7.48 -9.25 -24.48
CA TYR A 84 7.06 -9.10 -25.87
C TYR A 84 6.27 -7.79 -26.01
N THR A 85 6.77 -6.89 -26.83
CA THR A 85 6.07 -5.65 -27.20
C THR A 85 5.31 -5.84 -28.51
N PRO A 86 4.21 -5.09 -28.75
CA PRO A 86 3.44 -5.26 -29.96
C PRO A 86 4.22 -4.85 -31.21
N GLY A 87 4.07 -5.62 -32.28
CA GLY A 87 4.65 -5.32 -33.59
C GLY A 87 3.65 -4.67 -34.56
N ARG A 88 2.36 -4.92 -34.32
CA ARG A 88 1.26 -4.36 -35.12
C ARG A 88 0.05 -4.11 -34.24
N GLY A 89 -0.62 -2.97 -34.48
CA GLY A 89 -1.87 -2.60 -33.81
C GLY A 89 -2.95 -2.23 -34.84
N CYS A 90 -4.20 -2.51 -34.51
CA CYS A 90 -5.35 -2.13 -35.29
C CYS A 90 -6.53 -1.76 -34.39
N TYR A 91 -7.15 -0.60 -34.63
CA TYR A 91 -8.28 -0.12 -33.84
C TYR A 91 -9.60 -0.17 -34.63
N ASP A 92 -10.53 -0.96 -34.13
CA ASP A 92 -11.92 -0.97 -34.58
C ASP A 92 -12.72 0.12 -33.80
N LYS A 93 -12.91 1.26 -34.42
CA LYS A 93 -13.62 2.40 -33.81
C LYS A 93 -15.08 2.09 -33.45
N LYS A 94 -15.75 1.19 -34.18
CA LYS A 94 -17.15 0.85 -33.93
C LYS A 94 -17.30 0.01 -32.67
N LYS A 95 -16.36 -0.88 -32.43
CA LYS A 95 -16.34 -1.77 -31.26
C LYS A 95 -15.54 -1.20 -30.08
N GLY A 96 -14.74 -0.18 -30.31
CA GLY A 96 -13.80 0.34 -29.33
C GLY A 96 -12.63 -0.60 -29.01
N LEU A 97 -12.34 -1.55 -29.89
CA LEU A 97 -11.37 -2.62 -29.67
C LEU A 97 -10.05 -2.32 -30.38
N PHE A 98 -8.96 -2.43 -29.64
CA PHE A 98 -7.61 -2.35 -30.16
C PHE A 98 -6.99 -3.75 -30.16
N THR A 99 -6.72 -4.31 -31.33
CA THR A 99 -6.05 -5.61 -31.48
C THR A 99 -4.56 -5.40 -31.63
N LEU A 100 -3.76 -6.10 -30.85
CA LEU A 100 -2.30 -6.06 -30.80
C LEU A 100 -1.73 -7.44 -31.16
N ASN A 101 -0.81 -7.48 -32.12
CA ASN A 101 -0.11 -8.72 -32.52
C ASN A 101 1.35 -8.65 -32.06
N TYR A 102 1.85 -9.75 -31.51
CA TYR A 102 3.16 -9.85 -30.90
C TYR A 102 4.10 -10.80 -31.66
N PRO A 103 5.44 -10.62 -31.55
CA PRO A 103 6.42 -11.46 -32.23
C PRO A 103 6.37 -12.95 -31.85
N ASN A 104 5.90 -13.29 -30.66
CA ASN A 104 5.70 -14.67 -30.20
C ASN A 104 4.44 -15.34 -30.77
N GLY A 105 3.68 -14.66 -31.63
CA GLY A 105 2.44 -15.14 -32.20
C GLY A 105 1.18 -14.83 -31.40
N ALA A 106 1.32 -14.33 -30.17
CA ALA A 106 0.15 -13.97 -29.35
C ALA A 106 -0.60 -12.76 -29.93
N THR A 107 -1.91 -12.73 -29.65
CA THR A 107 -2.79 -11.61 -30.02
C THR A 107 -3.59 -11.16 -28.80
N ALA A 108 -3.45 -9.89 -28.43
CA ALA A 108 -4.26 -9.28 -27.36
C ALA A 108 -5.34 -8.35 -27.92
N THR A 109 -6.50 -8.35 -27.30
CA THR A 109 -7.60 -7.42 -27.61
C THR A 109 -7.86 -6.52 -26.40
N VAL A 110 -7.66 -5.23 -26.58
CA VAL A 110 -7.86 -4.19 -25.57
C VAL A 110 -9.08 -3.37 -25.89
N LEU A 111 -10.01 -3.27 -24.94
CA LEU A 111 -11.14 -2.35 -25.02
C LEU A 111 -10.68 -0.95 -24.60
N MET A 112 -10.87 0.02 -25.47
CA MET A 112 -10.50 1.42 -25.29
C MET A 112 -11.78 2.24 -25.07
N GLU A 113 -11.98 2.75 -23.85
CA GLU A 113 -13.18 3.50 -23.47
C GLU A 113 -12.82 4.91 -23.00
N PRO A 114 -12.85 5.92 -23.89
CA PRO A 114 -12.72 7.31 -23.48
C PRO A 114 -13.90 7.70 -22.56
N LYS A 115 -13.60 8.02 -21.31
CA LYS A 115 -14.54 8.59 -20.34
C LYS A 115 -14.35 10.10 -20.26
N ALA A 116 -15.21 10.80 -19.53
CA ALA A 116 -15.12 12.26 -19.43
C ALA A 116 -13.74 12.74 -18.95
N LYS A 117 -13.14 12.09 -17.94
CA LYS A 117 -11.90 12.57 -17.31
C LYS A 117 -10.69 11.61 -17.50
N TYR A 118 -10.87 10.43 -18.05
CA TYR A 118 -9.82 9.41 -18.21
C TYR A 118 -10.07 8.49 -19.40
N LEU A 119 -9.05 7.81 -19.87
CA LEU A 119 -9.15 6.69 -20.80
C LEU A 119 -9.09 5.38 -20.03
N LYS A 120 -10.18 4.61 -20.04
CA LYS A 120 -10.20 3.25 -19.51
C LYS A 120 -9.71 2.28 -20.57
N MET A 121 -8.80 1.41 -20.19
CA MET A 121 -8.25 0.35 -21.02
C MET A 121 -8.43 -0.99 -20.31
N THR A 122 -8.99 -1.98 -21.00
CA THR A 122 -9.26 -3.30 -20.43
C THR A 122 -8.81 -4.41 -21.36
N LEU A 123 -8.00 -5.34 -20.88
CA LEU A 123 -7.63 -6.55 -21.61
C LEU A 123 -8.85 -7.48 -21.69
N LYS A 124 -9.43 -7.61 -22.88
CA LYS A 124 -10.64 -8.43 -23.11
C LYS A 124 -10.32 -9.86 -23.50
N ASP A 125 -9.24 -10.04 -24.27
CA ASP A 125 -8.87 -11.35 -24.78
C ASP A 125 -7.36 -11.43 -25.01
N LEU A 126 -6.82 -12.63 -24.87
CA LEU A 126 -5.43 -12.98 -25.16
C LEU A 126 -5.35 -14.39 -25.70
N THR A 127 -5.19 -14.52 -27.02
CA THR A 127 -5.06 -15.79 -27.73
C THR A 127 -3.61 -16.15 -27.98
N ASP A 128 -3.33 -17.45 -28.20
CA ASP A 128 -1.99 -17.97 -28.53
C ASP A 128 -0.93 -17.47 -27.54
N ARG A 129 -1.19 -17.66 -26.24
CA ARG A 129 -0.37 -17.10 -25.14
C ARG A 129 1.11 -17.46 -25.20
N ASN A 130 1.45 -18.68 -25.71
CA ASN A 130 2.84 -19.11 -25.96
C ASN A 130 3.82 -18.85 -24.79
N GLY A 131 3.42 -19.24 -23.58
CA GLY A 131 4.23 -19.07 -22.36
C GLY A 131 3.96 -17.79 -21.58
N VAL A 132 3.25 -16.83 -22.13
CA VAL A 132 2.86 -15.59 -21.46
C VAL A 132 2.02 -15.89 -20.21
N ASP A 133 2.42 -15.35 -19.08
CA ASP A 133 1.76 -15.50 -17.78
C ASP A 133 1.54 -14.19 -17.03
N ALA A 134 1.98 -13.06 -17.63
CA ALA A 134 1.63 -11.72 -17.15
C ALA A 134 1.53 -10.72 -18.29
N VAL A 135 0.82 -9.63 -18.03
CA VAL A 135 0.72 -8.47 -18.92
C VAL A 135 1.11 -7.21 -18.18
N GLN A 136 1.65 -6.23 -18.91
CA GLN A 136 2.07 -4.95 -18.37
C GLN A 136 1.52 -3.79 -19.20
N TRP A 137 0.78 -2.91 -18.55
CA TRP A 137 0.41 -1.59 -19.02
C TRP A 137 1.59 -0.63 -18.84
N GLY A 138 2.11 -0.10 -19.90
CA GLY A 138 3.33 0.72 -19.85
C GLY A 138 4.59 -0.09 -20.19
N SER A 139 5.77 0.45 -19.97
CA SER A 139 6.09 1.74 -19.29
C SER A 139 5.62 2.94 -20.14
N TYR A 140 4.80 3.80 -19.56
CA TYR A 140 4.38 5.04 -20.23
C TYR A 140 5.26 6.19 -19.77
N TYR A 141 6.23 6.55 -20.61
CA TYR A 141 7.23 7.57 -20.31
C TYR A 141 6.66 8.97 -20.46
N THR A 142 7.02 9.86 -19.53
CA THR A 142 6.67 11.27 -19.55
C THR A 142 7.92 12.16 -19.55
N ASN A 143 7.78 13.43 -19.90
CA ASN A 143 8.82 14.46 -19.74
C ASN A 143 8.74 15.17 -18.38
N ILE A 144 7.93 14.65 -17.45
CA ILE A 144 7.77 15.19 -16.10
C ILE A 144 8.86 14.63 -15.20
N THR A 145 9.54 15.52 -14.45
CA THR A 145 10.66 15.17 -13.58
C THR A 145 10.51 15.69 -12.14
N ASN A 146 9.43 16.41 -11.84
CA ASN A 146 9.34 17.20 -10.61
C ASN A 146 8.92 16.38 -9.40
N LEU A 147 7.80 15.64 -9.47
CA LEU A 147 7.25 14.94 -8.31
C LEU A 147 6.63 13.60 -8.72
N MET A 148 7.08 12.51 -8.11
CA MET A 148 6.63 11.15 -8.41
C MET A 148 5.74 10.61 -7.30
N GLY A 149 4.58 10.08 -7.68
CA GLY A 149 3.73 9.26 -6.82
C GLY A 149 3.81 7.80 -7.24
N GLU A 150 4.70 7.06 -6.60
CA GLU A 150 5.04 5.69 -6.97
C GLU A 150 4.00 4.64 -6.57
N ILE A 151 3.15 4.96 -5.61
CA ILE A 151 2.14 4.03 -5.09
C ILE A 151 0.94 3.94 -6.03
N ILE A 152 0.46 5.10 -6.50
CA ILE A 152 -0.72 5.19 -7.37
C ILE A 152 -0.39 5.50 -8.83
N GLY A 153 0.88 5.54 -9.19
CA GLY A 153 1.33 5.80 -10.55
C GLY A 153 0.96 7.20 -11.04
N VAL A 154 1.64 8.25 -10.54
CA VAL A 154 1.43 9.61 -11.00
C VAL A 154 2.74 10.38 -11.17
N ALA A 155 2.88 11.04 -12.32
CA ALA A 155 3.91 12.02 -12.62
C ALA A 155 3.31 13.41 -12.48
N ARG A 156 3.85 14.26 -11.59
CA ARG A 156 3.32 15.59 -11.26
C ARG A 156 4.36 16.67 -11.55
N ASP A 157 3.95 17.70 -12.26
CA ASP A 157 4.67 18.96 -12.35
C ASP A 157 3.85 20.05 -11.67
N THR A 158 4.28 20.41 -10.47
CA THR A 158 3.62 21.39 -9.62
C THR A 158 4.09 22.82 -9.86
N SER A 159 5.03 23.04 -10.80
CA SER A 159 5.52 24.37 -11.16
C SER A 159 4.40 25.23 -11.77
N GLU A 160 4.48 26.54 -11.59
CA GLU A 160 3.51 27.47 -12.19
C GLU A 160 3.53 27.43 -13.72
N ALA A 161 4.69 27.15 -14.30
CA ALA A 161 4.87 27.11 -15.75
C ALA A 161 4.19 25.91 -16.42
N VAL A 162 4.03 24.79 -15.72
CA VAL A 162 3.46 23.55 -16.25
C VAL A 162 2.13 23.21 -15.58
N ASN A 163 2.13 23.08 -14.26
CA ASN A 163 0.96 22.79 -13.43
C ASN A 163 0.08 21.67 -14.01
N TYR A 164 0.68 20.51 -14.28
CA TYR A 164 0.01 19.39 -14.93
C TYR A 164 0.51 18.04 -14.42
N SER A 165 -0.39 17.07 -14.39
CA SER A 165 -0.09 15.73 -13.94
C SER A 165 -0.63 14.70 -14.91
N ILE A 166 0.10 13.58 -15.04
CA ILE A 166 -0.30 12.39 -15.79
C ILE A 166 -0.24 11.21 -14.83
N GLY A 167 -1.27 10.39 -14.82
CA GLY A 167 -1.32 9.24 -13.93
C GLY A 167 -2.06 8.05 -14.52
N MET A 168 -1.88 6.91 -13.86
CA MET A 168 -2.56 5.67 -14.16
C MET A 168 -3.04 5.03 -12.85
N LEU A 169 -4.20 4.42 -12.84
CA LEU A 169 -4.77 3.75 -11.67
C LEU A 169 -5.31 2.38 -12.06
N ALA A 170 -5.02 1.36 -11.27
CA ALA A 170 -5.61 0.02 -11.41
C ALA A 170 -7.12 0.05 -11.14
N LEU A 171 -7.89 -0.70 -11.92
CA LEU A 171 -9.35 -0.75 -11.82
C LEU A 171 -9.89 -2.10 -11.29
N ASN A 172 -9.01 -3.04 -10.95
CA ASN A 172 -9.37 -4.30 -10.29
C ASN A 172 -8.21 -4.81 -9.41
N ASP A 173 -8.51 -5.83 -8.58
CA ASP A 173 -7.56 -6.28 -7.56
C ASP A 173 -6.35 -7.02 -8.13
N ASN A 174 -6.48 -7.69 -9.28
CA ASN A 174 -5.36 -8.39 -9.91
C ASN A 174 -4.50 -7.49 -10.81
N THR A 175 -4.86 -6.23 -11.00
CA THR A 175 -4.01 -5.23 -11.64
C THR A 175 -3.26 -4.45 -10.56
N LEU A 176 -1.95 -4.54 -10.55
CA LEU A 176 -1.06 -4.02 -9.52
C LEU A 176 -0.07 -3.03 -10.10
N GLY A 177 0.29 -2.01 -9.31
CA GLY A 177 1.36 -1.09 -9.67
C GLY A 177 2.70 -1.81 -9.76
N GLY A 178 3.43 -1.59 -10.86
CA GLY A 178 4.75 -2.14 -11.07
C GLY A 178 4.96 -2.86 -12.40
N THR A 179 6.11 -3.50 -12.50
CA THR A 179 6.55 -4.26 -13.68
C THR A 179 6.32 -5.76 -13.48
N ALA A 180 6.07 -6.48 -14.57
CA ALA A 180 5.72 -7.90 -14.51
C ALA A 180 6.90 -8.82 -14.15
N ASP A 181 8.12 -8.35 -14.23
CA ASP A 181 9.34 -9.06 -13.85
C ASP A 181 9.60 -9.09 -12.33
N ILE A 182 8.85 -8.34 -11.54
CA ILE A 182 8.91 -8.39 -10.07
C ILE A 182 8.06 -9.56 -9.58
N GLU A 183 8.72 -10.66 -9.25
CA GLU A 183 8.07 -11.94 -8.92
C GLU A 183 7.15 -11.86 -7.70
N GLY A 184 7.53 -11.12 -6.67
CA GLY A 184 6.78 -11.00 -5.42
C GLY A 184 5.56 -10.07 -5.47
N ASP A 185 5.34 -9.36 -6.58
CA ASP A 185 4.25 -8.39 -6.75
C ASP A 185 4.18 -7.33 -5.63
N ALA A 186 5.26 -7.12 -4.93
CA ALA A 186 5.42 -6.11 -3.90
C ALA A 186 6.90 -5.77 -3.78
N PRO A 187 7.33 -4.58 -4.13
CA PRO A 187 8.69 -4.13 -3.94
C PRO A 187 8.89 -3.38 -2.60
N PRO A 188 8.39 -3.88 -1.44
CA PRO A 188 8.39 -3.11 -0.20
C PRO A 188 9.80 -2.82 0.33
N PHE A 189 10.80 -3.54 -0.19
CA PHE A 189 12.20 -3.45 0.26
C PHE A 189 13.14 -3.10 -0.89
N GLN A 190 12.65 -2.34 -1.82
CA GLN A 190 13.44 -1.69 -2.84
C GLN A 190 13.70 -0.24 -2.47
N TYR A 191 14.72 0.33 -3.05
CA TYR A 191 14.97 1.76 -3.03
C TYR A 191 15.50 2.20 -4.39
N ILE A 192 15.30 3.47 -4.66
CA ILE A 192 15.64 4.09 -5.92
C ILE A 192 16.65 5.21 -5.68
N ILE A 193 17.56 5.39 -6.61
CA ILE A 193 18.40 6.57 -6.65
C ILE A 193 17.60 7.69 -7.32
N HIS A 194 17.32 8.70 -6.54
CA HIS A 194 16.60 9.88 -6.98
C HIS A 194 17.11 11.12 -6.23
N THR A 195 17.58 12.10 -6.96
CA THR A 195 17.98 13.39 -6.39
C THR A 195 17.29 14.53 -7.14
N PRO A 196 16.25 15.13 -6.54
CA PRO A 196 15.59 16.29 -7.12
C PRO A 196 16.49 17.55 -7.11
N ASP A 197 17.51 17.57 -6.25
CA ASP A 197 18.47 18.67 -6.12
C ASP A 197 19.89 18.18 -6.45
N LYS A 198 20.21 18.16 -7.75
CA LYS A 198 21.50 17.67 -8.26
C LYS A 198 22.68 18.63 -7.96
N GLU A 199 22.41 19.89 -7.68
CA GLU A 199 23.46 20.87 -7.31
C GLU A 199 23.90 20.64 -5.88
N ARG A 200 22.94 20.45 -4.98
CA ARG A 200 23.20 20.23 -3.56
C ARG A 200 23.65 18.79 -3.27
N PHE A 201 23.10 17.82 -3.98
CA PHE A 201 23.35 16.39 -3.79
C PHE A 201 23.71 15.72 -5.11
N PRO A 202 24.90 15.99 -5.66
CA PRO A 202 25.35 15.37 -6.90
C PRO A 202 25.48 13.86 -6.70
N LEU A 203 25.07 13.09 -7.71
CA LEU A 203 25.25 11.64 -7.66
C LEU A 203 26.71 11.26 -7.78
N PRO A 204 27.22 10.31 -6.96
CA PRO A 204 28.50 9.66 -7.22
C PRO A 204 28.56 9.06 -8.62
N SER A 205 29.74 9.02 -9.22
CA SER A 205 29.93 8.56 -10.61
C SER A 205 29.50 7.11 -10.88
N HIS A 206 29.41 6.29 -9.84
CA HIS A 206 28.98 4.87 -9.94
C HIS A 206 27.48 4.69 -9.77
N LEU A 207 26.71 5.75 -9.47
CA LEU A 207 25.26 5.71 -9.33
C LEU A 207 24.58 6.48 -10.46
N HIS A 208 23.38 6.01 -10.83
CA HIS A 208 22.56 6.62 -11.87
C HIS A 208 21.18 6.96 -11.32
N GLU A 209 20.67 8.11 -11.75
CA GLU A 209 19.26 8.47 -11.50
C GLU A 209 18.33 7.34 -11.98
N GLY A 210 17.35 6.96 -11.16
CA GLY A 210 16.43 5.88 -11.48
C GLY A 210 16.98 4.47 -11.30
N GLN A 211 18.21 4.31 -10.83
CA GLN A 211 18.75 3.00 -10.49
C GLN A 211 17.99 2.40 -9.32
N VAL A 212 17.47 1.18 -9.50
CA VAL A 212 16.72 0.46 -8.47
C VAL A 212 17.61 -0.60 -7.85
N PHE A 213 17.59 -0.65 -6.53
CA PHE A 213 18.27 -1.67 -5.75
C PHE A 213 17.24 -2.51 -4.99
N THR A 214 17.44 -3.81 -4.95
CA THR A 214 16.69 -4.70 -4.07
C THR A 214 17.47 -4.86 -2.78
N LEU A 215 16.80 -4.80 -1.65
CA LEU A 215 17.44 -5.03 -0.36
C LEU A 215 18.11 -6.42 -0.37
N GLY A 216 19.38 -6.45 -0.02
CA GLY A 216 20.17 -7.66 -0.08
C GLY A 216 20.75 -8.01 -1.45
N GLY A 217 20.41 -7.27 -2.49
CA GLY A 217 20.97 -7.40 -3.83
C GLY A 217 21.85 -6.21 -4.22
N ASN A 218 22.43 -6.28 -5.42
CA ASN A 218 23.07 -5.14 -6.08
C ASN A 218 24.20 -4.42 -5.32
N GLY A 219 24.81 -5.08 -4.33
CA GLY A 219 26.01 -4.58 -3.64
C GLY A 219 25.78 -3.51 -2.57
N ILE A 220 24.55 -3.21 -2.19
CA ILE A 220 24.26 -2.35 -1.03
C ILE A 220 23.89 -3.21 0.15
N SER A 221 24.60 -3.02 1.27
CA SER A 221 24.31 -3.72 2.51
C SER A 221 23.08 -3.16 3.21
N ASP A 222 22.41 -3.98 3.99
CA ASP A 222 21.29 -3.57 4.83
C ASP A 222 21.66 -2.46 5.80
N VAL A 223 22.89 -2.52 6.31
CA VAL A 223 23.42 -1.48 7.19
C VAL A 223 23.53 -0.15 6.46
N ALA A 224 23.97 -0.12 5.21
CA ALA A 224 23.99 1.08 4.40
C ALA A 224 22.58 1.61 4.16
N PHE A 225 21.61 0.75 3.90
CA PHE A 225 20.22 1.13 3.68
C PHE A 225 19.56 1.74 4.93
N TYR A 226 19.72 1.13 6.10
CA TYR A 226 19.07 1.61 7.33
C TYR A 226 19.84 2.68 8.10
N SER A 227 21.15 2.66 8.05
CA SER A 227 22.00 3.61 8.79
C SER A 227 22.45 4.80 7.99
N HIS A 228 22.44 4.72 6.68
CA HIS A 228 22.80 5.84 5.86
C HIS A 228 21.73 6.51 5.26
N ARG A 229 22.03 7.47 5.04
CA ARG A 229 21.24 8.59 4.80
C ARG A 229 21.81 9.46 3.73
N GLU A 230 22.35 8.81 2.79
CA GLU A 230 22.69 9.50 1.58
C GLU A 230 21.43 10.12 1.02
N PRO A 231 21.38 11.43 0.80
CA PRO A 231 20.16 12.15 0.48
C PRO A 231 19.51 11.76 -0.84
N TYR A 232 20.20 10.97 -1.64
CA TYR A 232 19.71 10.43 -2.90
C TYR A 232 19.18 8.99 -2.82
N TYR A 233 19.27 8.31 -1.68
CA TYR A 233 18.59 7.00 -1.48
C TYR A 233 17.18 7.23 -0.97
N ARG A 234 16.20 6.70 -1.70
CA ARG A 234 14.80 6.77 -1.33
C ARG A 234 14.19 5.38 -1.28
N ILE A 235 13.54 5.06 -0.17
CA ILE A 235 12.74 3.84 -0.04
C ILE A 235 11.55 3.93 -0.98
N MET A 236 11.31 2.85 -1.73
CA MET A 236 10.14 2.70 -2.58
C MET A 236 9.03 1.98 -1.84
N TYR A 237 7.90 2.65 -1.75
CA TYR A 237 6.65 2.10 -1.20
C TYR A 237 5.71 1.59 -2.29
N GLY A 238 6.14 1.64 -3.53
CA GLY A 238 5.44 1.17 -4.71
C GLY A 238 6.31 1.33 -5.95
N ASN A 239 5.91 0.78 -7.07
CA ASN A 239 6.58 0.91 -8.36
C ASN A 239 5.60 1.14 -9.51
N ALA A 240 4.41 1.67 -9.20
CA ALA A 240 3.45 2.13 -10.21
C ALA A 240 3.98 3.34 -11.00
N ALA A 241 4.90 4.11 -10.43
CA ALA A 241 5.72 5.09 -11.13
C ALA A 241 7.18 4.93 -10.74
N LEU A 242 8.06 5.10 -11.71
CA LEU A 242 9.51 5.04 -11.59
C LEU A 242 10.15 6.21 -12.35
N VAL A 243 11.45 6.45 -12.13
CA VAL A 243 12.21 7.44 -12.89
C VAL A 243 13.25 6.75 -13.79
N ASP A 244 13.51 7.31 -14.96
CA ASP A 244 14.58 6.86 -15.84
C ASP A 244 15.92 7.55 -15.50
N THR A 245 16.97 7.20 -16.22
CA THR A 245 18.32 7.75 -16.03
C THR A 245 18.44 9.26 -16.25
N LEU A 246 17.41 9.89 -16.82
CA LEU A 246 17.29 11.34 -16.97
C LEU A 246 16.37 12.00 -15.95
N GLY A 247 15.89 11.23 -14.97
CA GLY A 247 14.93 11.68 -13.96
C GLY A 247 13.49 11.82 -14.47
N ARG A 248 13.18 11.33 -15.68
CA ARG A 248 11.83 11.39 -16.24
C ARG A 248 10.97 10.28 -15.68
N ILE A 249 9.77 10.64 -15.23
CA ILE A 249 8.84 9.71 -14.59
C ILE A 249 8.10 8.90 -15.65
N TYR A 250 7.97 7.59 -15.42
CA TYR A 250 7.17 6.69 -16.24
C TYR A 250 6.26 5.79 -15.38
N LEU A 251 5.14 5.35 -15.96
CA LEU A 251 4.05 4.68 -15.25
C LEU A 251 3.95 3.22 -15.67
N ASN A 252 3.72 2.33 -14.67
CA ASN A 252 3.61 0.89 -14.87
C ASN A 252 2.48 0.28 -14.04
N TYR A 253 1.73 -0.61 -14.67
CA TYR A 253 0.83 -1.54 -13.97
C TYR A 253 0.93 -2.92 -14.62
N GLN A 254 0.79 -3.95 -13.84
CA GLN A 254 0.87 -5.33 -14.32
C GLN A 254 -0.31 -6.17 -13.81
N SER A 255 -0.58 -7.27 -14.48
CA SER A 255 -1.52 -8.29 -14.03
C SER A 255 -0.99 -9.67 -14.39
N ARG A 256 -1.13 -10.61 -13.47
CA ARG A 256 -0.54 -11.95 -13.56
C ARG A 256 -1.61 -13.03 -13.59
N ASP A 257 -1.34 -14.12 -14.31
CA ASP A 257 -2.11 -15.36 -14.22
C ASP A 257 -1.81 -16.06 -12.90
N ARG A 258 -2.69 -15.89 -11.92
CA ARG A 258 -2.55 -16.50 -10.59
C ARG A 258 -3.11 -17.91 -10.52
N THR A 259 -3.65 -18.45 -11.60
CA THR A 259 -4.16 -19.84 -11.64
C THR A 259 -3.03 -20.86 -11.68
N ARG A 260 -1.78 -20.43 -11.88
CA ARG A 260 -0.60 -21.28 -11.98
C ARG A 260 0.21 -21.27 -10.69
N PRO A 261 0.77 -22.42 -10.29
CA PRO A 261 1.77 -22.46 -9.21
C PRO A 261 3.00 -21.68 -9.66
N ARG A 262 3.65 -21.01 -8.72
CA ARG A 262 4.91 -20.30 -8.97
C ARG A 262 5.78 -20.32 -7.74
N GLN A 263 7.07 -20.10 -7.92
CA GLN A 263 8.01 -19.90 -6.85
C GLN A 263 8.45 -18.44 -6.85
N VAL A 264 8.41 -17.83 -5.68
CA VAL A 264 8.81 -16.44 -5.47
C VAL A 264 10.02 -16.40 -4.58
N TYR A 265 10.95 -15.57 -4.95
CA TYR A 265 12.16 -15.31 -4.20
C TYR A 265 12.23 -13.84 -3.84
N TYR A 266 12.25 -13.51 -2.55
CA TYR A 266 12.39 -12.15 -2.07
C TYR A 266 12.85 -12.09 -0.61
N SER A 267 13.45 -10.95 -0.21
CA SER A 267 13.72 -10.68 1.18
C SER A 267 12.44 -10.22 1.86
N LEU A 268 11.99 -10.97 2.85
CA LEU A 268 10.71 -10.75 3.53
C LEU A 268 10.79 -9.78 4.70
N ILE A 269 11.99 -9.49 5.15
CA ILE A 269 12.18 -8.88 6.46
C ILE A 269 13.07 -7.66 6.33
N PRO A 270 12.54 -6.47 6.68
CA PRO A 270 13.25 -5.21 6.46
C PRO A 270 14.64 -5.12 7.10
N ASN A 271 14.91 -5.84 8.15
CA ASN A 271 16.16 -5.76 8.91
C ASN A 271 16.97 -7.05 8.86
N MET A 272 16.66 -7.98 7.95
CA MET A 272 17.47 -9.16 7.79
C MET A 272 18.74 -8.89 7.00
N PRO A 273 19.82 -9.62 7.31
CA PRO A 273 21.03 -9.57 6.49
C PRO A 273 20.73 -9.86 5.02
N ALA A 274 21.39 -9.15 4.14
CA ALA A 274 21.22 -9.19 2.69
C ALA A 274 21.39 -10.57 2.06
N ASN A 275 22.05 -11.48 2.76
CA ASN A 275 22.40 -12.82 2.33
C ASN A 275 21.42 -13.89 2.78
N VAL A 276 20.26 -13.53 3.34
CA VAL A 276 19.23 -14.49 3.78
C VAL A 276 17.99 -14.38 2.89
N PRO A 277 18.04 -14.94 1.69
CA PRO A 277 16.91 -14.96 0.79
C PRO A 277 15.84 -15.95 1.27
N ASN A 278 14.65 -15.80 0.74
CA ASN A 278 13.51 -16.62 1.10
C ASN A 278 12.77 -17.09 -0.15
N HIS A 279 12.59 -18.40 -0.28
CA HIS A 279 11.79 -19.00 -1.34
C HIS A 279 10.42 -19.40 -0.81
N ILE A 280 9.39 -19.06 -1.57
CA ILE A 280 8.01 -19.45 -1.28
C ILE A 280 7.40 -20.14 -2.49
N ASP A 281 6.84 -21.32 -2.26
CA ASP A 281 5.91 -21.97 -3.19
C ASP A 281 4.55 -21.31 -3.05
N VAL A 282 4.19 -20.49 -4.03
CA VAL A 282 2.95 -19.72 -4.02
C VAL A 282 1.80 -20.56 -4.54
N GLU A 283 0.78 -20.75 -3.70
CA GLU A 283 -0.41 -21.51 -4.07
C GLU A 283 -1.21 -20.80 -5.17
N PRO A 284 -1.73 -21.55 -6.18
CA PRO A 284 -2.60 -20.99 -7.19
C PRO A 284 -3.88 -20.39 -6.60
N VAL A 285 -4.38 -19.32 -7.24
CA VAL A 285 -5.67 -18.71 -6.91
C VAL A 285 -6.66 -19.04 -8.04
N PRO A 286 -7.59 -19.98 -7.85
CA PRO A 286 -8.52 -20.38 -8.89
C PRO A 286 -9.33 -19.19 -9.43
N GLY A 287 -9.46 -19.10 -10.75
CA GLY A 287 -10.27 -18.08 -11.42
C GLY A 287 -9.66 -16.68 -11.47
N VAL A 288 -8.44 -16.47 -10.98
CA VAL A 288 -7.75 -15.18 -11.05
C VAL A 288 -6.69 -15.20 -12.15
N ASP A 289 -7.12 -14.83 -13.35
CA ASP A 289 -6.28 -14.69 -14.54
C ASP A 289 -5.97 -13.21 -14.81
N MET A 290 -5.10 -12.94 -15.76
CA MET A 290 -4.78 -11.59 -16.26
C MET A 290 -5.88 -11.01 -17.18
N LEU A 291 -6.81 -11.83 -17.67
CA LEU A 291 -7.97 -11.33 -18.43
C LEU A 291 -8.85 -10.44 -17.54
N GLY A 292 -9.31 -9.35 -18.12
CA GLY A 292 -10.03 -8.32 -17.37
C GLY A 292 -9.11 -7.32 -16.67
N SER A 293 -7.77 -7.49 -16.74
CA SER A 293 -6.83 -6.45 -16.29
C SER A 293 -7.22 -5.10 -16.87
N SER A 294 -7.35 -4.09 -16.03
CA SER A 294 -7.88 -2.80 -16.45
C SER A 294 -7.23 -1.64 -15.72
N VAL A 295 -6.96 -0.58 -16.47
CA VAL A 295 -6.35 0.66 -15.95
C VAL A 295 -7.11 1.88 -16.46
N ALA A 296 -7.08 2.96 -15.67
CA ALA A 296 -7.48 4.30 -16.07
C ALA A 296 -6.20 5.13 -16.30
N LEU A 297 -6.00 5.62 -17.52
CA LEU A 297 -4.94 6.56 -17.86
C LEU A 297 -5.54 7.96 -17.98
N TRP A 298 -4.95 8.94 -17.31
CA TRP A 298 -5.50 10.29 -17.21
C TRP A 298 -4.42 11.37 -17.19
N GLY A 299 -4.82 12.59 -17.53
CA GLY A 299 -4.03 13.80 -17.35
C GLY A 299 -4.93 14.91 -16.87
N SER A 300 -4.41 15.81 -16.04
CA SER A 300 -5.17 16.94 -15.48
C SER A 300 -4.28 18.10 -15.03
N PRO A 301 -4.84 19.34 -14.97
CA PRO A 301 -4.19 20.40 -14.20
C PRO A 301 -3.94 19.95 -12.76
N ASP A 302 -2.69 20.06 -12.29
CA ASP A 302 -2.30 19.55 -10.97
C ASP A 302 -3.02 20.27 -9.83
N SER A 303 -3.02 21.59 -9.85
CA SER A 303 -3.49 22.39 -8.71
C SER A 303 -5.00 22.43 -8.54
N THR A 304 -5.77 22.21 -9.59
CA THR A 304 -7.21 22.52 -9.60
C THR A 304 -8.10 21.30 -9.82
N ALA A 305 -7.62 20.26 -10.49
CA ALA A 305 -8.46 19.15 -10.91
C ALA A 305 -7.95 17.76 -10.55
N LEU A 306 -6.69 17.61 -10.13
CA LEU A 306 -6.05 16.31 -9.99
C LEU A 306 -6.80 15.36 -9.04
N LEU A 307 -7.04 15.78 -7.80
CA LEU A 307 -7.73 14.95 -6.82
C LEU A 307 -9.18 14.65 -7.25
N ASP A 308 -9.84 15.60 -7.90
CA ASP A 308 -11.19 15.43 -8.44
C ASP A 308 -11.24 14.44 -9.62
N VAL A 309 -10.21 14.40 -10.45
CA VAL A 309 -10.08 13.37 -11.51
C VAL A 309 -9.93 11.98 -10.89
N ILE A 310 -9.04 11.81 -9.91
CA ILE A 310 -8.83 10.53 -9.21
C ILE A 310 -10.13 10.10 -8.50
N GLN A 311 -10.78 11.00 -7.78
CA GLN A 311 -12.06 10.73 -7.11
C GLN A 311 -13.15 10.31 -8.11
N ASN A 312 -13.21 10.97 -9.28
CA ASN A 312 -14.15 10.60 -10.34
C ASN A 312 -13.89 9.18 -10.86
N ILE A 313 -12.63 8.79 -11.09
CA ILE A 313 -12.26 7.42 -11.48
C ILE A 313 -12.75 6.44 -10.42
N VAL A 314 -12.36 6.66 -9.15
CA VAL A 314 -12.72 5.76 -8.04
C VAL A 314 -14.23 5.55 -7.95
N LYS A 315 -15.03 6.62 -8.04
CA LYS A 315 -16.50 6.54 -8.01
C LYS A 315 -17.10 5.87 -9.24
N SER A 316 -16.65 6.27 -10.43
CA SER A 316 -17.22 5.78 -11.70
C SER A 316 -16.93 4.30 -11.93
N GLU A 317 -15.79 3.82 -11.49
CA GLU A 317 -15.36 2.42 -11.61
C GLU A 317 -15.74 1.58 -10.37
N LYS A 318 -16.46 2.17 -9.40
CA LYS A 318 -16.92 1.51 -8.17
C LYS A 318 -15.77 0.88 -7.37
N LEU A 319 -14.62 1.56 -7.37
CA LEU A 319 -13.50 1.18 -6.53
C LEU A 319 -13.80 1.50 -5.06
N PRO A 320 -13.10 0.91 -4.09
CA PRO A 320 -13.30 1.23 -2.68
C PRO A 320 -13.20 2.73 -2.42
N TYR A 321 -14.23 3.29 -1.84
CA TYR A 321 -14.37 4.72 -1.59
C TYR A 321 -14.82 4.97 -0.15
N PRO A 322 -13.98 4.63 0.86
CA PRO A 322 -14.32 4.88 2.24
C PRO A 322 -14.43 6.38 2.50
N THR A 323 -15.43 6.74 3.29
CA THR A 323 -15.66 8.13 3.69
C THR A 323 -15.61 8.25 5.19
N TRP A 324 -15.18 9.41 5.65
CA TRP A 324 -15.23 9.77 7.05
C TRP A 324 -15.85 11.16 7.20
N ARG A 325 -16.82 11.30 8.07
CA ARG A 325 -17.62 12.54 8.23
C ARG A 325 -18.21 13.04 6.90
N GLY A 326 -18.62 12.11 6.02
CA GLY A 326 -19.19 12.39 4.72
C GLY A 326 -18.19 12.80 3.63
N ARG A 327 -16.89 12.81 3.92
CA ARG A 327 -15.82 13.14 2.96
C ARG A 327 -14.98 11.92 2.65
N TRP A 328 -14.45 11.88 1.44
CA TRP A 328 -13.49 10.85 1.03
C TRP A 328 -12.24 10.89 1.92
N VAL A 329 -11.74 9.72 2.35
CA VAL A 329 -10.56 9.63 3.22
C VAL A 329 -9.26 10.17 2.59
N LYS A 330 -9.26 10.50 1.29
CA LYS A 330 -8.15 11.17 0.59
C LYS A 330 -8.34 12.69 0.48
N ASP A 331 -9.47 13.23 0.89
CA ASP A 331 -9.68 14.68 0.93
C ASP A 331 -8.94 15.29 2.13
N PRO A 332 -7.98 16.20 1.94
CA PRO A 332 -7.24 16.82 3.04
C PRO A 332 -8.13 17.51 4.08
N ALA A 333 -9.35 17.92 3.72
CA ALA A 333 -10.31 18.46 4.66
C ALA A 333 -10.98 17.41 5.57
N ALA A 334 -10.78 16.10 5.27
CA ALA A 334 -11.23 15.02 6.15
C ALA A 334 -10.20 14.71 7.26
N TYR A 335 -8.97 15.19 7.18
CA TYR A 335 -7.91 14.85 8.11
C TYR A 335 -8.05 15.65 9.41
N ALA A 336 -7.64 15.04 10.51
CA ALA A 336 -7.52 15.65 11.82
C ALA A 336 -6.49 14.86 12.63
N PRO A 337 -5.84 15.49 13.62
CA PRO A 337 -5.07 14.75 14.61
C PRO A 337 -5.94 13.75 15.35
N ASP A 338 -5.35 12.61 15.70
CA ASP A 338 -6.00 11.62 16.56
C ASP A 338 -5.43 11.74 17.98
N ILE A 339 -6.28 11.56 18.99
CA ILE A 339 -5.83 11.51 20.37
C ILE A 339 -5.23 10.13 20.62
N MET A 340 -3.97 10.08 21.08
CA MET A 340 -3.31 8.86 21.52
C MET A 340 -3.23 8.87 23.06
N THR A 341 -3.84 7.88 23.72
CA THR A 341 -3.88 7.82 25.17
C THR A 341 -2.57 7.30 25.77
N GLU A 342 -2.17 7.87 26.88
CA GLU A 342 -1.07 7.41 27.72
C GLU A 342 -1.47 7.49 29.20
N GLY A 343 -0.98 6.56 30.02
CA GLY A 343 -1.18 6.60 31.48
C GLY A 343 -2.41 5.86 31.99
N ARG A 344 -3.11 5.15 31.14
CA ARG A 344 -4.17 4.17 31.49
C ARG A 344 -5.37 4.73 32.28
N ARG A 345 -5.62 6.05 32.24
CA ARG A 345 -6.79 6.71 32.85
C ARG A 345 -7.59 7.39 31.76
N TYR A 346 -8.91 7.20 31.79
CA TYR A 346 -9.80 7.59 30.69
C TYR A 346 -10.90 8.59 31.10
N ASP A 347 -10.92 8.99 32.35
CA ASP A 347 -12.00 9.84 32.90
C ASP A 347 -12.23 11.14 32.13
N SER A 348 -11.15 11.81 31.73
CA SER A 348 -11.22 13.10 31.06
C SER A 348 -11.05 13.02 29.52
N ILE A 349 -10.77 11.84 28.95
CA ILE A 349 -10.39 11.71 27.52
C ILE A 349 -11.52 12.19 26.60
N ILE A 350 -12.77 11.82 26.87
CA ILE A 350 -13.92 12.26 26.06
C ILE A 350 -14.11 13.78 26.18
N ALA A 351 -13.95 14.33 27.40
CA ALA A 351 -14.05 15.77 27.60
C ALA A 351 -12.96 16.55 26.85
N TYR A 352 -11.73 16.03 26.82
CA TYR A 352 -10.64 16.59 26.02
C TYR A 352 -10.94 16.50 24.51
N ALA A 353 -11.43 15.36 24.04
CA ALA A 353 -11.82 15.19 22.64
C ALA A 353 -12.88 16.23 22.21
N LYS A 354 -13.86 16.50 23.06
CA LYS A 354 -14.88 17.53 22.85
C LYS A 354 -14.28 18.96 22.80
N GLN A 355 -13.40 19.29 23.73
CA GLN A 355 -12.77 20.60 23.79
C GLN A 355 -11.86 20.84 22.58
N LEU A 356 -11.13 19.82 22.16
CA LEU A 356 -10.26 19.84 20.97
C LEU A 356 -11.05 19.74 19.66
N ASP A 357 -12.27 19.20 19.69
CA ASP A 357 -13.07 18.81 18.53
C ASP A 357 -12.33 17.76 17.65
N LEU A 358 -11.62 16.84 18.31
CA LEU A 358 -10.89 15.74 17.66
C LEU A 358 -11.68 14.43 17.83
N PRO A 359 -12.03 13.77 16.70
CA PRO A 359 -13.07 12.75 16.72
C PRO A 359 -12.57 11.32 16.94
N ALA A 360 -11.28 11.10 17.09
CA ALA A 360 -10.71 9.75 17.17
C ALA A 360 -9.80 9.62 18.39
N ILE A 361 -10.03 8.56 19.16
CA ILE A 361 -9.29 8.21 20.37
C ILE A 361 -8.62 6.86 20.16
N HIS A 362 -7.30 6.82 20.10
CA HIS A 362 -6.50 5.60 20.08
C HIS A 362 -6.11 5.20 21.50
N ALA A 363 -6.60 4.05 21.94
CA ALA A 363 -6.20 3.43 23.20
C ALA A 363 -4.85 2.70 23.02
N TYR A 364 -3.79 3.46 22.76
CA TYR A 364 -2.46 2.92 22.42
C TYR A 364 -1.83 2.15 23.58
N ASP A 365 -2.06 2.62 24.81
CA ASP A 365 -1.59 2.01 26.05
C ASP A 365 -2.26 0.67 26.41
N GLN A 366 -3.28 0.25 25.66
CA GLN A 366 -3.90 -1.07 25.79
C GLN A 366 -3.09 -2.19 25.09
N GLY A 367 -2.05 -1.83 24.32
CA GLY A 367 -1.20 -2.75 23.57
C GLY A 367 -1.85 -3.29 22.29
N PHE A 368 -1.14 -4.18 21.62
CA PHE A 368 -1.54 -4.69 20.31
C PHE A 368 -2.71 -5.68 20.39
N LEU A 369 -3.69 -5.48 19.53
CA LEU A 369 -4.71 -6.48 19.23
C LEU A 369 -4.18 -7.42 18.13
N ARG A 370 -4.04 -8.70 18.45
CA ARG A 370 -3.62 -9.72 17.49
C ARG A 370 -4.82 -10.54 17.00
N PRO A 371 -4.78 -11.07 15.75
CA PRO A 371 -5.86 -11.93 15.28
C PRO A 371 -5.91 -13.22 16.13
N ASN A 372 -7.05 -13.45 16.74
CA ASN A 372 -7.33 -14.68 17.49
C ASN A 372 -8.80 -15.04 17.39
N ARG A 373 -9.16 -15.87 16.43
CA ARG A 373 -10.55 -16.27 16.13
C ARG A 373 -11.21 -17.10 17.26
N ALA A 374 -10.43 -17.62 18.20
CA ALA A 374 -11.00 -18.25 19.41
C ALA A 374 -11.91 -17.33 20.22
N ASN A 375 -11.82 -16.01 19.98
CA ASN A 375 -12.67 -15.02 20.64
C ASN A 375 -14.03 -14.85 19.95
N GLU A 376 -14.30 -15.51 18.81
CA GLU A 376 -15.51 -15.33 18.01
C GLU A 376 -16.78 -15.97 18.61
N GLY A 377 -16.62 -16.94 19.49
CA GLY A 377 -17.72 -17.75 19.98
C GLY A 377 -18.73 -17.04 20.89
N TYR A 378 -18.46 -15.82 21.34
CA TYR A 378 -19.31 -15.08 22.27
C TYR A 378 -19.23 -13.58 22.01
N LEU A 379 -20.38 -12.97 21.81
CA LEU A 379 -20.54 -11.51 21.78
C LEU A 379 -19.90 -10.83 23.00
N ASP A 380 -19.99 -11.48 24.15
CA ASP A 380 -19.37 -11.01 25.41
C ASP A 380 -17.92 -11.48 25.56
N GLY A 381 -17.47 -12.49 24.86
CA GLY A 381 -16.11 -13.04 24.97
C GLY A 381 -15.04 -12.06 24.48
N PHE A 382 -15.36 -11.24 23.51
CA PHE A 382 -14.49 -10.14 23.06
C PHE A 382 -14.25 -9.14 24.19
N ASN A 383 -15.30 -8.76 24.90
CA ASN A 383 -15.22 -7.79 25.97
C ASN A 383 -14.49 -8.32 27.20
N GLN A 384 -14.59 -9.61 27.50
CA GLN A 384 -14.00 -10.22 28.70
C GLN A 384 -12.49 -10.48 28.57
N LYS A 385 -11.97 -10.69 27.36
CA LYS A 385 -10.54 -10.97 27.13
C LYS A 385 -9.69 -9.76 26.84
N LEU A 386 -10.31 -8.64 26.48
CA LEU A 386 -9.60 -7.37 26.32
C LEU A 386 -9.42 -6.71 27.69
N LYS A 387 -8.26 -6.07 27.90
CA LYS A 387 -8.02 -5.34 29.17
C LYS A 387 -9.07 -4.25 29.33
N PRO A 388 -9.74 -4.15 30.49
CA PRO A 388 -10.73 -3.12 30.68
C PRO A 388 -10.09 -1.73 30.74
N PHE A 389 -10.86 -0.73 30.41
CA PHE A 389 -10.51 0.67 30.57
C PHE A 389 -10.70 1.12 32.01
N ARG A 390 -9.71 1.82 32.54
CA ARG A 390 -9.73 2.26 33.97
C ARG A 390 -10.33 3.65 34.10
N PHE A 391 -11.36 3.75 34.93
CA PHE A 391 -12.01 4.98 35.34
C PHE A 391 -12.03 5.08 36.90
N GLU A 392 -12.22 6.26 37.46
CA GLU A 392 -12.41 6.44 38.88
C GLU A 392 -13.64 5.71 39.39
N SER A 393 -14.70 5.73 38.56
CA SER A 393 -15.97 5.03 38.86
C SER A 393 -15.90 3.50 38.74
N GLY A 394 -14.72 2.93 38.44
CA GLY A 394 -14.53 1.51 38.20
C GLY A 394 -14.14 1.19 36.73
N ASN A 395 -13.74 -0.05 36.51
CA ASN A 395 -13.33 -0.49 35.17
C ASN A 395 -14.52 -0.60 34.22
N LYS A 396 -14.32 -0.22 32.95
CA LYS A 396 -15.30 -0.40 31.88
C LYS A 396 -14.76 -1.37 30.84
N SER A 397 -15.63 -2.20 30.28
CA SER A 397 -15.32 -3.07 29.15
C SER A 397 -15.04 -2.24 27.89
N HIS A 398 -14.51 -2.88 26.85
CA HIS A 398 -14.32 -2.23 25.53
C HIS A 398 -15.64 -1.69 24.98
N LYS A 399 -16.69 -2.49 25.04
CA LYS A 399 -18.01 -2.11 24.52
C LYS A 399 -18.57 -0.91 25.26
N GLU A 400 -18.54 -0.92 26.59
CA GLU A 400 -19.03 0.22 27.41
C GLU A 400 -18.28 1.51 27.08
N PHE A 401 -16.96 1.46 26.94
CA PHE A 401 -16.19 2.65 26.60
C PHE A 401 -16.42 3.08 25.14
N ALA A 402 -16.50 2.12 24.21
CA ALA A 402 -16.81 2.40 22.81
C ALA A 402 -18.19 3.07 22.67
N ASP A 403 -19.20 2.61 23.40
CA ASP A 403 -20.54 3.20 23.41
C ASP A 403 -20.53 4.64 23.93
N MET A 404 -19.75 4.92 24.98
CA MET A 404 -19.55 6.28 25.48
C MET A 404 -18.89 7.20 24.44
N VAL A 405 -17.90 6.69 23.74
CA VAL A 405 -17.17 7.43 22.69
C VAL A 405 -18.08 7.67 21.47
N GLU A 406 -18.81 6.63 21.03
CA GLU A 406 -19.75 6.69 19.91
C GLU A 406 -20.93 7.62 20.18
N ALA A 407 -21.47 7.63 21.40
CA ALA A 407 -22.55 8.54 21.80
C ALA A 407 -22.21 10.02 21.61
N GLU A 408 -20.92 10.37 21.61
CA GLU A 408 -20.42 11.70 21.32
C GLU A 408 -20.02 11.90 19.85
N GLY A 409 -20.26 10.90 18.99
CA GLY A 409 -19.92 10.93 17.57
C GLY A 409 -18.42 10.72 17.28
N TYR A 410 -17.70 10.10 18.20
CA TYR A 410 -16.26 9.84 18.09
C TYR A 410 -15.97 8.36 17.85
N MET A 411 -14.73 8.04 17.50
CA MET A 411 -14.26 6.67 17.24
C MET A 411 -13.28 6.22 18.31
N LEU A 412 -13.36 4.93 18.66
CA LEU A 412 -12.37 4.27 19.51
C LEU A 412 -11.48 3.39 18.64
N GLY A 413 -10.16 3.53 18.82
CA GLY A 413 -9.14 2.83 18.06
C GLY A 413 -8.12 2.08 18.91
N ARG A 414 -7.46 1.10 18.27
CA ARG A 414 -6.33 0.36 18.84
C ARG A 414 -5.27 0.06 17.80
N VAL A 415 -4.04 -0.14 18.27
CA VAL A 415 -2.98 -0.74 17.45
C VAL A 415 -3.26 -2.23 17.30
N CYS A 416 -3.14 -2.71 16.06
CA CYS A 416 -3.48 -4.09 15.68
C CYS A 416 -2.37 -4.67 14.81
N ILE A 417 -2.18 -5.98 14.88
CA ILE A 417 -1.34 -6.74 13.94
C ILE A 417 -2.24 -7.33 12.86
N THR A 418 -1.85 -7.25 11.59
CA THR A 418 -2.71 -7.67 10.47
C THR A 418 -3.04 -9.17 10.48
N ASN A 419 -2.09 -10.03 10.09
CA ASN A 419 -2.35 -11.46 9.89
C ASN A 419 -1.30 -12.39 10.50
N SER A 420 -0.28 -11.87 11.20
CA SER A 420 0.72 -12.70 11.86
C SER A 420 0.13 -13.42 13.07
N LEU A 421 0.13 -14.76 13.03
CA LEU A 421 -0.44 -15.64 14.04
C LEU A 421 0.60 -15.96 15.12
N ALA A 422 0.40 -15.41 16.32
CA ALA A 422 1.28 -15.62 17.47
C ALA A 422 1.03 -16.96 18.19
N PRO A 423 1.97 -17.43 19.01
CA PRO A 423 1.75 -18.58 19.90
C PRO A 423 0.49 -18.44 20.73
N GLY A 424 -0.27 -19.51 20.88
CA GLY A 424 -1.53 -19.51 21.67
C GLY A 424 -2.73 -18.91 20.94
N THR A 425 -2.59 -18.45 19.71
CA THR A 425 -3.75 -18.12 18.86
C THR A 425 -4.35 -19.38 18.27
N MET A 426 -5.67 -19.44 18.13
CA MET A 426 -6.42 -20.63 17.73
C MET A 426 -5.87 -21.34 16.50
N ASP A 427 -5.45 -20.58 15.49
CA ASP A 427 -4.99 -21.14 14.21
C ASP A 427 -3.50 -21.51 14.20
N ALA A 428 -2.74 -21.10 15.23
CA ALA A 428 -1.31 -21.42 15.34
C ALA A 428 -1.04 -22.55 16.33
N SER A 429 -1.68 -22.53 17.52
CA SER A 429 -1.49 -23.55 18.56
C SER A 429 -2.63 -23.55 19.58
N PRO A 430 -2.91 -24.68 20.29
CA PRO A 430 -2.18 -25.95 20.28
C PRO A 430 -2.45 -26.83 19.06
N ILE A 431 -3.40 -26.48 18.19
CA ILE A 431 -3.73 -27.25 16.97
C ILE A 431 -3.55 -26.34 15.75
N PRO A 432 -2.40 -26.43 15.07
CA PRO A 432 -2.13 -25.57 13.93
C PRO A 432 -3.09 -25.85 12.76
N SER A 433 -3.55 -24.78 12.13
CA SER A 433 -4.43 -24.85 10.95
C SER A 433 -3.72 -25.50 9.76
N ASP A 434 -4.49 -26.19 8.89
CA ASP A 434 -3.98 -26.64 7.60
C ASP A 434 -3.87 -25.52 6.57
N SER A 435 -4.44 -24.36 6.86
CA SER A 435 -4.39 -23.14 6.03
C SER A 435 -3.25 -22.19 6.43
N LEU A 436 -2.20 -22.68 7.06
CA LEU A 436 -0.96 -21.94 7.27
C LEU A 436 -0.15 -21.90 5.97
N CYS A 437 0.45 -20.76 5.68
CA CYS A 437 1.35 -20.59 4.54
C CYS A 437 2.65 -21.33 4.76
N TYR A 438 3.15 -21.99 3.73
CA TYR A 438 4.43 -22.69 3.76
C TYR A 438 5.35 -22.21 2.64
N GLN A 439 6.63 -22.29 2.90
CA GLN A 439 7.67 -21.99 1.92
C GLN A 439 7.89 -23.16 0.97
N GLN A 440 7.98 -24.38 1.53
CA GLN A 440 8.34 -25.60 0.85
C GLN A 440 7.62 -26.80 1.46
N LYS A 441 7.47 -27.85 0.64
CA LYS A 441 7.08 -29.20 1.09
C LYS A 441 8.26 -30.15 0.98
N ARG A 442 8.41 -31.03 1.98
CA ARG A 442 9.37 -32.12 1.99
C ARG A 442 8.67 -33.38 2.47
N LEU A 443 9.32 -34.53 2.33
CA LEU A 443 8.82 -35.80 2.83
C LEU A 443 9.65 -36.29 4.01
N LEU A 444 8.97 -36.85 4.99
CA LEU A 444 9.59 -37.58 6.07
C LEU A 444 10.14 -38.94 5.54
N VAL A 445 11.43 -39.19 5.68
CA VAL A 445 12.07 -40.37 5.06
C VAL A 445 11.84 -41.65 5.88
N ARG A 446 11.67 -41.54 7.19
CA ARG A 446 11.47 -42.67 8.11
C ARG A 446 10.43 -42.33 9.18
N ASN A 447 9.85 -43.41 9.75
CA ASN A 447 8.94 -43.25 10.89
C ASN A 447 9.66 -42.56 12.06
N ILE A 448 8.94 -41.71 12.78
CA ILE A 448 9.38 -41.09 14.03
C ILE A 448 8.35 -41.29 15.12
N SER A 449 8.81 -41.57 16.35
CA SER A 449 7.98 -41.61 17.55
C SER A 449 7.76 -40.19 18.13
N PRO A 450 6.87 -39.97 19.10
CA PRO A 450 6.69 -38.67 19.75
C PRO A 450 7.96 -38.11 20.41
N THR A 451 8.91 -38.96 20.76
CA THR A 451 10.12 -38.58 21.48
C THR A 451 11.36 -38.47 20.59
N ASP A 452 11.27 -38.90 19.32
CA ASP A 452 12.40 -38.84 18.40
C ASP A 452 12.70 -37.39 18.00
N THR A 453 13.96 -37.03 18.07
CA THR A 453 14.50 -35.74 17.62
C THR A 453 15.30 -35.84 16.34
N LEU A 454 15.48 -37.08 15.83
CA LEU A 454 16.20 -37.35 14.59
C LEU A 454 15.22 -37.41 13.41
N ILE A 455 14.98 -36.28 12.79
CA ILE A 455 14.04 -36.11 11.66
C ILE A 455 14.84 -36.08 10.36
N VAL A 456 14.65 -37.10 9.51
CA VAL A 456 15.30 -37.20 8.20
C VAL A 456 14.38 -36.74 7.10
N VAL A 457 14.85 -35.84 6.26
CA VAL A 457 14.12 -35.26 5.13
C VAL A 457 14.66 -35.75 3.80
N ASP A 458 13.83 -35.78 2.79
CA ASP A 458 14.14 -36.23 1.43
C ASP A 458 15.07 -35.26 0.68
N ASP A 459 14.92 -33.96 0.88
CA ASP A 459 15.70 -32.93 0.22
C ASP A 459 15.95 -31.76 1.20
N PRO A 460 17.22 -31.36 1.43
CA PRO A 460 17.58 -30.25 2.32
C PRO A 460 17.39 -28.87 1.70
N LYS A 461 17.15 -28.80 0.40
CA LYS A 461 17.10 -27.54 -0.34
C LYS A 461 16.08 -26.58 0.26
N TYR A 462 16.48 -25.33 0.49
CA TYR A 462 15.67 -24.22 1.05
C TYR A 462 15.23 -24.39 2.52
N LEU A 463 15.68 -25.41 3.23
CA LEU A 463 15.35 -25.57 4.65
C LEU A 463 16.15 -24.64 5.57
N GLU A 464 17.31 -24.15 5.12
CA GLU A 464 18.18 -23.25 5.88
C GLU A 464 18.25 -21.83 5.33
N GLU A 465 17.39 -21.45 4.38
CA GLU A 465 17.45 -20.12 3.78
C GLU A 465 17.21 -18.99 4.78
N ILE A 466 16.45 -19.28 5.83
CA ILE A 466 16.22 -18.36 6.92
C ILE A 466 16.91 -18.91 8.15
N ALA A 467 18.15 -18.54 8.37
CA ALA A 467 18.89 -18.84 9.58
C ALA A 467 18.40 -18.01 10.76
N SER A 468 18.63 -18.46 11.99
CA SER A 468 18.33 -17.70 13.19
C SER A 468 19.09 -16.36 13.16
N TRP A 469 18.38 -15.27 13.33
CA TRP A 469 18.96 -13.93 13.43
C TRP A 469 19.07 -13.56 14.91
N GLU A 470 20.29 -13.41 15.41
CA GLU A 470 20.53 -13.13 16.81
C GLU A 470 19.73 -11.92 17.32
N GLY A 471 18.97 -12.13 18.39
CA GLY A 471 18.27 -11.09 19.12
C GLY A 471 16.86 -10.75 18.62
N HIS A 472 16.47 -11.12 17.41
CA HIS A 472 15.21 -10.69 16.83
C HIS A 472 14.29 -11.82 16.37
N CYS A 473 14.80 -13.00 16.08
CA CYS A 473 14.05 -14.08 15.45
C CYS A 473 14.32 -15.42 16.12
N LYS A 474 13.32 -15.94 16.80
CA LYS A 474 13.44 -17.24 17.50
C LYS A 474 12.73 -18.39 16.78
N ASN A 475 11.95 -18.13 15.74
CA ASN A 475 11.03 -19.12 15.15
C ASN A 475 11.20 -19.31 13.65
N LEU A 476 12.34 -18.92 13.08
CA LEU A 476 12.54 -18.91 11.62
C LEU A 476 12.46 -20.28 10.98
N ASN A 477 13.06 -21.30 11.62
CA ASN A 477 13.07 -22.65 11.13
C ASN A 477 11.97 -23.47 11.81
N MET A 478 10.74 -23.31 11.35
CA MET A 478 9.59 -24.04 11.85
C MET A 478 8.98 -24.91 10.75
N ILE A 479 8.74 -26.16 11.08
CA ILE A 479 8.01 -27.09 10.22
C ILE A 479 6.71 -27.55 10.90
N LYS A 480 5.76 -27.99 10.08
CA LYS A 480 4.53 -28.65 10.51
C LYS A 480 4.47 -30.05 9.89
N ILE A 481 4.21 -31.06 10.74
CA ILE A 481 3.85 -32.41 10.30
C ILE A 481 2.52 -32.76 10.96
N GLY A 482 1.49 -33.05 10.17
CA GLY A 482 0.16 -33.24 10.73
C GLY A 482 -0.32 -32.02 11.54
N LYS A 483 -0.57 -32.23 12.83
CA LYS A 483 -0.96 -31.18 13.78
C LYS A 483 0.14 -30.79 14.78
N GLU A 484 1.38 -31.14 14.48
CA GLU A 484 2.53 -30.81 15.31
C GLU A 484 3.39 -29.72 14.66
N LEU A 485 3.78 -28.73 15.47
CA LEU A 485 4.83 -27.77 15.13
C LEU A 485 6.17 -28.24 15.69
N ILE A 486 7.20 -28.15 14.88
CA ILE A 486 8.55 -28.59 15.21
C ILE A 486 9.52 -27.49 14.83
N TYR A 487 10.36 -27.10 15.78
CA TYR A 487 11.44 -26.14 15.55
C TYR A 487 12.76 -26.87 15.33
N TYR A 488 13.63 -26.33 14.49
CA TYR A 488 14.99 -26.83 14.26
C TYR A 488 15.95 -25.67 13.96
N LEU A 489 17.27 -25.92 14.14
CA LEU A 489 18.27 -24.88 13.91
C LEU A 489 18.93 -24.96 12.52
N GLY A 490 18.92 -26.11 11.89
CA GLY A 490 19.55 -26.30 10.60
C GLY A 490 19.33 -27.70 10.05
N VAL A 491 19.98 -28.03 8.95
CA VAL A 491 19.97 -29.38 8.35
C VAL A 491 21.40 -29.85 8.07
N SER A 492 21.64 -31.16 8.15
CA SER A 492 22.95 -31.72 7.87
C SER A 492 23.33 -31.54 6.39
N GLU A 493 24.64 -31.33 6.13
CA GLU A 493 25.16 -31.14 4.77
C GLU A 493 25.23 -32.44 3.96
N THR A 494 25.19 -33.58 4.64
CA THR A 494 25.39 -34.91 4.03
C THR A 494 24.21 -35.84 4.30
N VAL A 495 24.03 -36.82 3.43
CA VAL A 495 23.00 -37.85 3.57
C VAL A 495 23.33 -38.77 4.77
N PRO A 496 22.34 -39.14 5.58
CA PRO A 496 20.94 -38.76 5.51
C PRO A 496 20.70 -37.30 5.98
N TYR A 497 19.98 -36.52 5.18
CA TYR A 497 19.70 -35.12 5.52
C TYR A 497 18.81 -35.05 6.75
N THR A 498 19.35 -34.54 7.83
CA THR A 498 18.74 -34.60 9.16
C THR A 498 18.59 -33.21 9.75
N LEU A 499 17.40 -32.90 10.27
CA LEU A 499 17.18 -31.65 10.98
C LEU A 499 17.98 -31.61 12.28
N LEU A 500 18.65 -30.50 12.56
CA LEU A 500 19.56 -30.31 13.70
C LEU A 500 18.86 -29.55 14.84
N ASN A 501 19.18 -29.93 16.09
CA ASN A 501 18.66 -29.30 17.31
C ASN A 501 17.13 -29.17 17.33
N VAL A 502 16.44 -30.26 17.05
CA VAL A 502 14.98 -30.34 16.93
C VAL A 502 14.31 -30.17 18.29
N LYS A 503 13.25 -29.35 18.32
CA LYS A 503 12.30 -29.21 19.44
C LYS A 503 10.93 -29.65 18.98
N ARG A 504 10.46 -30.80 19.49
CA ARG A 504 9.14 -31.36 19.22
C ARG A 504 8.06 -30.60 20.00
N GLY A 505 6.83 -30.63 19.51
CA GLY A 505 5.70 -29.98 20.18
C GLY A 505 5.87 -28.49 20.38
N TYR A 506 6.46 -27.80 19.42
CA TYR A 506 6.79 -26.39 19.53
C TYR A 506 5.50 -25.54 19.66
N TRP A 507 5.57 -24.44 20.38
CA TRP A 507 4.42 -23.60 20.77
C TRP A 507 3.29 -24.33 21.51
N GLY A 508 3.59 -25.46 22.16
CA GLY A 508 2.62 -26.22 22.94
C GLY A 508 1.71 -27.13 22.11
N THR A 509 2.09 -27.42 20.88
CA THR A 509 1.45 -28.49 20.11
C THR A 509 1.84 -29.87 20.67
N GLN A 510 1.02 -30.89 20.38
CA GLN A 510 1.26 -32.23 20.92
C GLN A 510 2.23 -33.01 20.06
N PRO A 511 3.42 -33.48 20.57
CA PRO A 511 4.24 -34.42 19.86
C PRO A 511 3.51 -35.73 19.54
N THR A 512 3.55 -36.15 18.28
CA THR A 512 2.88 -37.38 17.81
C THR A 512 3.83 -38.24 16.98
N ALA A 513 3.49 -39.51 16.80
CA ALA A 513 4.18 -40.37 15.85
C ALA A 513 3.82 -39.95 14.42
N HIS A 514 4.82 -39.97 13.54
CA HIS A 514 4.65 -39.69 12.12
C HIS A 514 5.27 -40.78 11.27
N ALA A 515 4.62 -41.10 10.14
CA ALA A 515 5.04 -42.18 9.25
C ALA A 515 5.99 -41.65 8.14
N ALA A 516 6.86 -42.55 7.67
CA ALA A 516 7.60 -42.27 6.43
C ALA A 516 6.64 -41.92 5.29
N GLY A 517 6.94 -40.88 4.53
CA GLY A 517 6.09 -40.33 3.48
C GLY A 517 5.14 -39.23 3.94
N ASP A 518 5.02 -38.97 5.24
CA ASP A 518 4.27 -37.81 5.72
C ASP A 518 4.86 -36.50 5.19
N THR A 519 3.97 -35.58 4.81
CA THR A 519 4.41 -34.28 4.30
C THR A 519 4.88 -33.37 5.42
N ILE A 520 6.06 -32.85 5.26
CA ILE A 520 6.69 -31.81 6.08
C ILE A 520 6.44 -30.46 5.39
N TYR A 521 5.76 -29.54 6.05
CA TYR A 521 5.57 -28.17 5.59
C TYR A 521 6.57 -27.26 6.27
N LYS A 522 7.53 -26.71 5.53
CA LYS A 522 8.37 -25.60 6.02
C LYS A 522 7.50 -24.34 6.06
N LEU A 523 7.13 -23.91 7.25
CA LEU A 523 6.18 -22.81 7.42
C LEU A 523 6.79 -21.47 7.05
N GLN A 524 5.95 -20.61 6.49
CA GLN A 524 6.23 -19.19 6.31
C GLN A 524 6.02 -18.47 7.63
N VAL A 525 7.08 -17.88 8.14
CA VAL A 525 7.07 -17.13 9.41
C VAL A 525 7.46 -15.68 9.16
N THR A 526 6.99 -14.80 10.00
CA THR A 526 7.43 -13.42 10.04
C THR A 526 8.24 -13.17 11.29
N VAL A 527 9.21 -12.30 11.17
CA VAL A 527 10.09 -11.91 12.27
C VAL A 527 10.20 -10.39 12.24
N ASN A 528 9.72 -9.76 13.28
CA ASN A 528 9.81 -8.33 13.44
C ASN A 528 9.72 -7.97 14.92
N TYR A 529 10.83 -7.64 15.57
CA TYR A 529 10.91 -7.04 16.91
C TYR A 529 9.95 -7.63 17.95
N GLY A 530 9.85 -8.97 18.03
CA GLY A 530 8.96 -9.65 18.99
C GLY A 530 7.53 -9.87 18.49
N TYR A 531 7.23 -9.58 17.23
CA TYR A 531 5.96 -9.91 16.57
C TYR A 531 6.01 -11.22 15.79
N ASP A 532 6.94 -12.09 16.16
CA ASP A 532 7.10 -13.40 15.53
C ASP A 532 5.77 -14.12 15.40
N GLY A 533 5.50 -14.64 14.22
CA GLY A 533 4.26 -15.33 13.95
C GLY A 533 4.32 -16.17 12.67
N ILE A 534 3.34 -17.03 12.53
CA ILE A 534 3.13 -17.80 11.31
C ILE A 534 2.21 -17.03 10.38
N ILE A 535 2.49 -17.04 9.09
CA ILE A 535 1.68 -16.40 8.07
C ILE A 535 0.57 -17.35 7.61
N PRO A 536 -0.69 -16.92 7.54
CA PRO A 536 -1.78 -17.69 6.94
C PRO A 536 -1.69 -17.67 5.41
N ASN A 537 -2.25 -18.71 4.76
CA ASN A 537 -2.54 -18.62 3.34
C ASN A 537 -3.73 -17.66 3.07
N LEU A 538 -4.07 -17.41 1.79
CA LEU A 538 -5.13 -16.47 1.45
C LEU A 538 -6.50 -16.82 2.06
N ALA A 539 -6.84 -18.11 2.17
CA ALA A 539 -8.13 -18.52 2.70
C ALA A 539 -8.27 -18.20 4.20
N LEU A 540 -7.24 -18.52 4.99
CA LEU A 540 -7.22 -18.18 6.42
C LEU A 540 -7.07 -16.67 6.63
N GLN A 541 -6.34 -15.99 5.75
CA GLN A 541 -6.25 -14.53 5.78
C GLN A 541 -7.61 -13.86 5.57
N ASP A 542 -8.46 -14.38 4.69
CA ASP A 542 -9.83 -13.91 4.50
C ASP A 542 -10.66 -14.07 5.80
N GLU A 543 -10.50 -15.19 6.51
CA GLU A 543 -11.17 -15.40 7.80
C GLU A 543 -10.70 -14.41 8.87
N ILE A 544 -9.41 -14.09 8.88
CA ILE A 544 -8.84 -13.07 9.76
C ILE A 544 -9.39 -11.66 9.41
N ALA A 545 -9.51 -11.35 8.13
CA ALA A 545 -10.11 -10.10 7.69
C ALA A 545 -11.58 -9.98 8.17
N ARG A 546 -12.38 -11.05 8.02
CA ARG A 546 -13.75 -11.12 8.57
C ARG A 546 -13.78 -11.02 10.09
N TYR A 547 -12.80 -11.62 10.77
CA TYR A 547 -12.65 -11.50 12.23
C TYR A 547 -12.53 -10.03 12.64
N TYR A 548 -11.70 -9.21 11.98
CA TYR A 548 -11.60 -7.78 12.31
C TYR A 548 -12.90 -7.01 12.06
N ALA A 549 -13.65 -7.35 11.01
CA ALA A 549 -14.98 -6.78 10.80
C ALA A 549 -15.96 -7.14 11.94
N ARG A 550 -15.89 -8.38 12.45
CA ARG A 550 -16.69 -8.80 13.61
C ARG A 550 -16.23 -8.12 14.91
N VAL A 551 -14.92 -7.90 15.08
CA VAL A 551 -14.40 -7.08 16.19
C VAL A 551 -15.04 -5.69 16.14
N ALA A 552 -15.05 -5.03 15.00
CA ALA A 552 -15.69 -3.72 14.84
C ALA A 552 -17.17 -3.77 15.27
N LYS A 553 -17.91 -4.77 14.80
CA LYS A 553 -19.35 -4.91 15.11
C LYS A 553 -19.62 -5.12 16.57
N PHE A 554 -18.88 -6.00 17.24
CA PHE A 554 -19.24 -6.50 18.58
C PHE A 554 -18.55 -5.78 19.71
N SER A 555 -17.40 -5.15 19.47
CA SER A 555 -16.70 -4.37 20.50
C SER A 555 -16.85 -2.86 20.35
N GLY A 556 -17.37 -2.37 19.21
CA GLY A 556 -17.41 -0.94 18.89
C GLY A 556 -16.04 -0.36 18.50
N LEU A 557 -15.03 -1.22 18.28
CA LEU A 557 -13.72 -0.80 17.80
C LEU A 557 -13.80 -0.55 16.30
N THR A 558 -13.90 0.70 15.89
CA THR A 558 -14.09 1.10 14.49
C THR A 558 -12.89 1.81 13.87
N LEU A 559 -11.84 2.02 14.66
CA LEU A 559 -10.58 2.58 14.20
C LEU A 559 -9.44 1.59 14.46
N TYR A 560 -8.75 1.19 13.40
CA TYR A 560 -7.63 0.26 13.44
C TYR A 560 -6.35 0.96 13.05
N ASP A 561 -5.31 0.81 13.87
CA ASP A 561 -3.95 1.19 13.52
C ASP A 561 -3.15 -0.10 13.26
N PHE A 562 -3.09 -0.51 11.98
CA PHE A 562 -2.44 -1.75 11.60
C PHE A 562 -0.92 -1.60 11.54
N ASP A 563 -0.25 -2.14 12.53
CA ASP A 563 1.18 -2.42 12.47
C ASP A 563 1.41 -3.76 11.76
N GLY A 564 2.50 -3.87 11.01
CA GLY A 564 2.81 -5.09 10.29
C GLY A 564 1.95 -5.35 9.04
N GLN A 565 1.55 -4.31 8.29
CA GLN A 565 0.87 -4.50 6.99
C GLN A 565 1.73 -5.26 5.99
N GLU A 566 3.05 -5.20 6.10
CA GLU A 566 4.01 -5.97 5.31
C GLU A 566 3.83 -7.49 5.46
N PHE A 567 3.25 -7.95 6.56
CA PHE A 567 2.97 -9.38 6.76
C PHE A 567 1.94 -9.91 5.76
N LEU A 568 1.08 -9.05 5.22
CA LEU A 568 0.12 -9.40 4.17
C LEU A 568 0.79 -9.80 2.86
N PHE A 569 2.03 -9.36 2.61
CA PHE A 569 2.78 -9.74 1.41
C PHE A 569 3.37 -11.15 1.52
N ASN A 570 3.59 -11.62 2.75
CA ASN A 570 4.46 -12.75 3.05
C ASN A 570 3.89 -14.12 2.67
N ASN A 571 2.67 -14.17 2.14
CA ASN A 571 2.12 -15.38 1.51
C ASN A 571 2.46 -15.51 0.01
N GLY A 572 3.31 -14.62 -0.53
CA GLY A 572 3.78 -14.65 -1.91
C GLY A 572 2.85 -13.99 -2.95
N HIS A 573 1.72 -13.42 -2.51
CA HIS A 573 0.78 -12.75 -3.41
C HIS A 573 0.91 -11.22 -3.43
N GLY A 574 1.83 -10.65 -2.64
CA GLY A 574 2.17 -9.24 -2.65
C GLY A 574 0.97 -8.30 -2.45
N TYR A 575 0.86 -7.25 -3.24
CA TYR A 575 -0.24 -6.28 -3.15
C TYR A 575 -1.62 -6.86 -3.45
N TYR A 576 -1.70 -7.96 -4.23
CA TYR A 576 -2.96 -8.68 -4.40
C TYR A 576 -3.51 -9.20 -3.08
N SER A 577 -2.65 -9.77 -2.24
CA SER A 577 -3.01 -10.22 -0.89
C SER A 577 -3.51 -9.08 -0.02
N THR A 578 -2.84 -7.94 -0.06
CA THR A 578 -3.25 -6.74 0.70
C THR A 578 -4.59 -6.19 0.25
N LYS A 579 -4.80 -6.04 -1.07
CA LYS A 579 -6.10 -5.61 -1.63
C LYS A 579 -7.21 -6.54 -1.19
N ARG A 580 -6.99 -7.86 -1.26
CA ARG A 580 -7.95 -8.88 -0.86
C ARG A 580 -8.30 -8.81 0.63
N PHE A 581 -7.29 -8.66 1.51
CA PHE A 581 -7.51 -8.55 2.95
C PHE A 581 -8.46 -7.39 3.29
N PHE A 582 -8.16 -6.20 2.81
CA PHE A 582 -8.97 -5.03 3.11
C PHE A 582 -10.34 -5.08 2.43
N ARG A 583 -10.44 -5.60 1.21
CA ARG A 583 -11.73 -5.81 0.56
C ARG A 583 -12.63 -6.72 1.39
N VAL A 584 -12.14 -7.89 1.79
CA VAL A 584 -12.92 -8.85 2.59
C VAL A 584 -13.32 -8.25 3.93
N MET A 585 -12.43 -7.52 4.60
CA MET A 585 -12.72 -6.84 5.86
C MET A 585 -13.83 -5.80 5.71
N PHE A 586 -13.74 -4.92 4.71
CA PHE A 586 -14.71 -3.84 4.51
C PHE A 586 -16.06 -4.37 3.99
N ASP A 587 -16.05 -5.36 3.10
CA ASP A 587 -17.28 -6.00 2.61
C ASP A 587 -18.02 -6.71 3.75
N GLU A 588 -17.32 -7.43 4.61
CA GLU A 588 -17.91 -8.07 5.79
C GLU A 588 -18.43 -7.03 6.80
N ALA A 589 -17.70 -5.95 7.02
CA ALA A 589 -18.15 -4.85 7.89
C ALA A 589 -19.45 -4.23 7.36
N ALA A 590 -19.54 -3.98 6.06
CA ALA A 590 -20.75 -3.48 5.41
C ALA A 590 -21.91 -4.48 5.55
N ARG A 591 -21.65 -5.79 5.35
CA ARG A 591 -22.64 -6.86 5.55
C ARG A 591 -23.17 -6.92 6.99
N LEU A 592 -22.32 -6.64 7.96
CA LEU A 592 -22.69 -6.61 9.39
C LEU A 592 -23.36 -5.30 9.81
N GLY A 593 -23.50 -4.34 8.90
CA GLY A 593 -24.08 -3.03 9.18
C GLY A 593 -23.18 -2.15 10.06
N VAL A 594 -21.86 -2.33 10.01
CA VAL A 594 -20.90 -1.39 10.59
C VAL A 594 -20.87 -0.16 9.69
N PRO A 595 -21.18 1.06 10.21
CA PRO A 595 -21.40 2.22 9.35
C PRO A 595 -20.14 2.66 8.62
N TYR A 596 -19.00 2.49 9.22
CA TYR A 596 -17.68 2.68 8.60
C TYR A 596 -16.56 2.14 9.50
N ILE A 597 -15.47 1.79 8.88
CA ILE A 597 -14.19 1.49 9.54
C ILE A 597 -13.18 2.50 9.02
N ARG A 598 -12.43 3.10 9.93
CA ARG A 598 -11.26 3.89 9.60
C ARG A 598 -10.02 3.08 9.93
N PHE A 599 -9.00 3.11 9.08
CA PHE A 599 -7.74 2.55 9.47
C PHE A 599 -6.53 3.41 9.10
N SER A 600 -5.54 3.37 9.98
CA SER A 600 -4.18 3.81 9.77
C SER A 600 -3.26 2.59 9.71
N GLY A 601 -2.03 2.78 9.29
CA GLY A 601 -1.09 1.66 9.27
C GLY A 601 0.34 2.08 9.02
N ALA A 602 1.27 1.25 9.48
CA ALA A 602 2.70 1.54 9.46
C ALA A 602 3.32 1.46 8.06
N THR A 603 2.75 0.67 7.15
CA THR A 603 3.31 0.42 5.82
C THR A 603 2.48 1.07 4.74
N LEU A 604 3.11 1.85 3.88
CA LEU A 604 2.49 2.32 2.65
C LEU A 604 2.47 1.21 1.62
N SER A 605 1.36 1.05 0.93
CA SER A 605 1.29 0.12 -0.21
C SER A 605 0.16 0.49 -1.17
N GLU A 606 0.32 0.15 -2.42
CA GLU A 606 -0.76 0.27 -3.40
C GLU A 606 -1.96 -0.61 -3.00
N GLY A 607 -1.70 -1.76 -2.36
CA GLY A 607 -2.74 -2.67 -1.90
C GLY A 607 -3.68 -2.08 -0.85
N SER A 608 -3.20 -1.20 0.02
CA SER A 608 -4.01 -0.55 1.06
C SER A 608 -4.49 0.86 0.69
N TRP A 609 -4.02 1.42 -0.41
CA TRP A 609 -4.22 2.83 -0.74
C TRP A 609 -5.67 3.30 -0.68
N HIS A 610 -6.60 2.55 -1.25
CA HIS A 610 -8.02 2.95 -1.27
C HIS A 610 -8.63 3.05 0.13
N TYR A 611 -8.18 2.23 1.06
CA TYR A 611 -8.78 2.06 2.39
C TYR A 611 -8.11 2.90 3.47
N GLN A 612 -6.79 3.09 3.34
CA GLN A 612 -5.98 3.70 4.39
C GLN A 612 -6.26 5.20 4.51
N SER A 613 -6.68 5.62 5.69
CA SER A 613 -7.00 7.01 5.99
C SER A 613 -5.80 7.81 6.48
N MET A 614 -4.77 7.14 7.00
CA MET A 614 -3.57 7.77 7.53
C MET A 614 -2.40 6.79 7.48
N TRP A 615 -1.20 7.30 7.21
CA TRP A 615 0.02 6.55 7.40
C TRP A 615 0.61 6.84 8.78
N ASN A 616 0.73 5.79 9.59
CA ASN A 616 1.44 5.84 10.86
C ASN A 616 2.92 5.54 10.63
N VAL A 617 3.79 6.49 10.96
CA VAL A 617 5.24 6.37 10.76
C VAL A 617 5.92 5.52 11.85
N GLY A 618 5.21 4.53 12.36
CA GLY A 618 5.82 3.55 13.28
C GLY A 618 6.26 4.10 14.64
N GLY A 619 5.52 3.74 15.65
CA GLY A 619 6.02 3.53 17.00
C GLY A 619 6.64 4.69 17.76
N GLY A 620 6.04 5.87 17.77
CA GLY A 620 6.41 6.88 18.78
C GLY A 620 7.58 7.78 18.44
N LYS A 621 8.09 7.74 17.22
CA LYS A 621 9.06 8.71 16.72
C LYS A 621 8.36 9.74 15.85
N ASN A 622 8.80 11.00 15.93
CA ASN A 622 8.26 12.06 15.10
C ASN A 622 9.06 12.18 13.80
N LEU A 623 8.36 12.36 12.67
CA LEU A 623 9.01 12.78 11.43
C LEU A 623 9.48 14.23 11.49
N TYR A 624 8.79 15.04 12.27
CA TYR A 624 9.08 16.45 12.45
C TYR A 624 9.21 16.75 13.95
N ASP A 625 10.31 17.42 14.32
CA ASP A 625 10.54 17.88 15.68
C ASP A 625 10.07 19.33 15.79
N VAL A 626 9.06 19.55 16.63
CA VAL A 626 8.45 20.88 16.81
C VAL A 626 9.32 21.82 17.62
N ASP A 627 10.22 21.32 18.46
CA ASP A 627 11.10 22.11 19.30
C ASP A 627 12.31 22.63 18.52
N THR A 628 12.94 21.75 17.74
CA THR A 628 14.09 22.12 16.89
C THR A 628 13.66 22.63 15.52
N ARG A 629 12.41 22.40 15.11
CA ARG A 629 11.87 22.68 13.77
C ARG A 629 12.60 21.95 12.66
N GLU A 630 13.12 20.80 12.96
CA GLU A 630 13.86 19.97 12.02
C GLU A 630 13.06 18.71 11.65
N TRP A 631 13.26 18.27 10.43
CA TRP A 631 12.80 16.96 10.01
C TRP A 631 13.61 15.89 10.72
N GLY A 632 12.91 15.00 11.42
CA GLY A 632 13.49 14.10 12.41
C GLY A 632 14.69 13.30 11.92
N SER A 633 15.68 13.25 12.75
CA SER A 633 16.99 12.64 12.51
C SER A 633 17.02 11.12 12.45
N THR A 634 15.92 10.45 12.74
CA THR A 634 15.87 8.99 12.69
C THR A 634 15.70 8.44 11.28
N THR A 635 15.28 9.30 10.37
CA THR A 635 15.43 9.10 8.94
C THR A 635 15.79 10.47 8.39
N SER A 636 16.94 10.65 7.79
CA SER A 636 17.29 11.83 6.98
C SER A 636 16.27 12.09 5.86
N GLN A 637 15.22 11.32 5.82
CA GLN A 637 14.17 11.23 4.84
C GLN A 637 12.81 11.69 5.37
N GLY A 638 12.73 12.31 6.56
CA GLY A 638 11.43 12.76 7.09
C GLY A 638 10.70 13.67 6.12
N LYS A 639 11.41 14.60 5.47
CA LYS A 639 10.85 15.44 4.42
C LYS A 639 10.50 14.64 3.16
N ASP A 640 11.37 13.73 2.73
CA ASP A 640 11.14 12.90 1.54
C ASP A 640 9.91 12.00 1.73
N LEU A 641 9.70 11.47 2.93
CA LEU A 641 8.49 10.70 3.26
C LEU A 641 7.23 11.55 3.20
N CYS A 642 7.28 12.80 3.62
CA CYS A 642 6.16 13.72 3.45
C CYS A 642 5.90 14.04 1.97
N ASP A 643 6.94 14.21 1.17
CA ASP A 643 6.81 14.42 -0.27
C ASP A 643 6.23 13.18 -0.98
N VAL A 644 6.64 11.96 -0.59
CA VAL A 644 6.05 10.71 -1.07
C VAL A 644 4.56 10.61 -0.74
N THR A 645 4.18 10.89 0.50
CA THR A 645 2.78 10.81 0.92
C THR A 645 1.93 11.90 0.27
N TYR A 646 2.45 13.11 0.16
CA TYR A 646 1.82 14.21 -0.57
C TYR A 646 1.62 13.88 -2.06
N SER A 647 2.61 13.26 -2.71
CA SER A 647 2.55 12.87 -4.12
C SER A 647 1.50 11.80 -4.38
N ASN A 648 1.33 10.90 -3.43
CA ASN A 648 0.45 9.74 -3.53
C ASN A 648 -0.94 9.96 -2.89
N PHE A 649 -1.24 11.16 -2.42
CA PHE A 649 -2.50 11.45 -1.70
C PHE A 649 -2.71 10.51 -0.49
N TYR A 650 -1.63 10.20 0.20
CA TYR A 650 -1.70 9.58 1.51
C TYR A 650 -1.67 10.65 2.59
N PRO A 651 -2.60 10.63 3.54
CA PRO A 651 -2.47 11.44 4.73
C PRO A 651 -1.31 10.89 5.57
N VAL A 652 -0.27 11.67 5.76
CA VAL A 652 0.84 11.28 6.62
C VAL A 652 0.56 11.69 8.06
N SER A 653 0.96 10.85 9.02
CA SER A 653 1.11 11.26 10.41
C SER A 653 2.55 11.70 10.66
N PHE A 654 2.75 12.85 11.27
CA PHE A 654 4.07 13.31 11.68
C PHE A 654 4.62 12.56 12.89
N GLY A 655 3.86 11.64 13.46
CA GLY A 655 4.27 10.78 14.55
C GLY A 655 3.35 10.83 15.77
N GLY A 656 3.68 10.02 16.75
CA GLY A 656 2.86 9.78 17.95
C GLY A 656 3.38 10.47 19.20
N ASN A 657 4.30 11.42 19.10
CA ASN A 657 4.93 12.00 20.26
C ASN A 657 4.80 13.52 20.32
N PHE A 658 3.56 14.01 20.28
CA PHE A 658 3.24 15.42 20.54
C PHE A 658 2.48 15.52 21.87
N PRO A 659 3.18 15.41 23.03
CA PRO A 659 2.54 15.38 24.33
C PRO A 659 2.23 16.80 24.82
N ILE A 660 1.03 16.98 25.41
CA ILE A 660 0.71 18.19 26.16
C ILE A 660 1.14 18.01 27.61
N GLY A 661 1.94 18.91 28.11
CA GLY A 661 2.45 18.89 29.49
C GLY A 661 2.91 20.26 29.99
N LYS A 662 3.56 20.27 31.15
CA LYS A 662 3.95 21.49 31.88
C LYS A 662 4.67 22.57 31.03
N ASN A 663 5.47 22.16 30.08
CA ASN A 663 6.28 23.06 29.26
C ASN A 663 5.72 23.32 27.86
N SER A 664 4.55 22.75 27.54
CA SER A 664 3.93 22.93 26.22
C SER A 664 3.42 24.34 26.04
N THR A 665 3.61 24.91 24.86
CA THR A 665 3.21 26.28 24.50
C THR A 665 2.24 26.32 23.33
N VAL A 666 1.43 27.37 23.22
CA VAL A 666 0.53 27.58 22.10
C VAL A 666 1.30 27.65 20.78
N GLU A 667 2.47 28.34 20.77
CA GLU A 667 3.31 28.50 19.57
C GLU A 667 3.74 27.16 18.98
N GLN A 668 4.14 26.19 19.81
CA GLN A 668 4.50 24.83 19.35
C GLN A 668 3.32 24.16 18.61
N TYR A 669 2.11 24.25 19.16
CA TYR A 669 0.93 23.60 18.56
C TYR A 669 0.41 24.34 17.34
N GLU A 670 0.44 25.67 17.30
CA GLU A 670 0.14 26.41 16.07
C GLU A 670 1.15 26.14 14.97
N HIS A 671 2.41 25.94 15.34
CA HIS A 671 3.45 25.57 14.39
C HIS A 671 3.21 24.20 13.76
N ILE A 672 2.94 23.15 14.57
CA ILE A 672 2.65 21.81 14.02
C ILE A 672 1.36 21.80 13.19
N GLU A 673 0.36 22.57 13.61
CA GLU A 673 -0.88 22.74 12.83
C GLU A 673 -0.61 23.38 11.46
N ALA A 674 0.19 24.41 11.41
CA ALA A 674 0.56 25.09 10.16
C ALA A 674 1.26 24.12 9.19
N ILE A 675 2.28 23.39 9.65
CA ILE A 675 2.99 22.38 8.86
C ILE A 675 2.03 21.27 8.42
N SER A 676 1.18 20.79 9.33
CA SER A 676 0.19 19.74 9.03
C SER A 676 -0.79 20.16 7.95
N VAL A 677 -1.32 21.36 8.03
CA VAL A 677 -2.23 21.93 7.01
C VAL A 677 -1.49 22.09 5.68
N GLY A 678 -0.25 22.55 5.72
CA GLY A 678 0.57 22.75 4.53
C GLY A 678 0.76 21.46 3.73
N TYR A 679 1.16 20.39 4.38
CA TYR A 679 1.41 19.07 3.77
C TYR A 679 0.13 18.23 3.56
N GLY A 680 -1.04 18.65 4.06
CA GLY A 680 -2.20 17.77 4.11
C GLY A 680 -1.97 16.57 5.02
N ALA A 681 -1.22 16.79 6.08
CA ALA A 681 -0.77 15.79 7.05
C ALA A 681 -1.58 15.89 8.35
N THR A 682 -1.29 15.00 9.28
CA THR A 682 -1.84 14.99 10.63
C THR A 682 -0.78 14.54 11.63
N TYR A 683 -1.15 14.34 12.89
CA TYR A 683 -0.25 13.85 13.94
C TYR A 683 -1.07 13.16 15.04
N PHE A 684 -0.41 12.43 15.94
CA PHE A 684 -1.03 11.92 17.16
C PHE A 684 -0.78 12.88 18.31
N LEU A 685 -1.86 13.42 18.86
CA LEU A 685 -1.82 14.21 20.05
C LEU A 685 -1.78 13.28 21.28
N LYS A 686 -0.63 13.21 21.93
CA LYS A 686 -0.42 12.31 23.05
C LYS A 686 -1.01 12.90 24.34
N ILE A 687 -1.97 12.22 24.91
CA ILE A 687 -2.72 12.68 26.08
C ILE A 687 -2.48 11.75 27.29
N ASN A 688 -1.81 12.30 28.28
CA ASN A 688 -1.80 11.81 29.65
C ASN A 688 -2.55 12.81 30.53
N GLN A 689 -3.60 12.38 31.21
CA GLN A 689 -4.47 13.29 31.99
C GLN A 689 -3.68 14.15 32.98
N GLN A 690 -2.77 13.57 33.76
CA GLN A 690 -1.98 14.28 34.76
C GLN A 690 -1.07 15.35 34.11
N ASN A 691 -0.46 15.02 32.98
CA ASN A 691 0.42 15.94 32.25
C ASN A 691 -0.39 17.10 31.67
N VAL A 692 -1.54 16.83 31.06
CA VAL A 692 -2.43 17.85 30.49
C VAL A 692 -2.90 18.83 31.59
N GLU A 693 -3.33 18.34 32.75
CA GLU A 693 -3.79 19.18 33.87
C GLU A 693 -2.62 19.99 34.46
N SER A 694 -1.40 19.56 34.32
CA SER A 694 -0.20 20.32 34.73
C SER A 694 0.22 21.44 33.79
N CYS A 695 -0.40 21.53 32.59
CA CYS A 695 -0.05 22.50 31.55
C CYS A 695 -0.69 23.87 31.81
N PRO A 696 0.08 24.94 32.07
CA PRO A 696 -0.48 26.27 32.28
C PRO A 696 -1.22 26.84 31.09
N GLN A 697 -0.85 26.41 29.86
CA GLN A 697 -1.44 26.87 28.60
C GLN A 697 -2.47 25.90 28.02
N LYS A 698 -2.90 24.88 28.74
CA LYS A 698 -3.82 23.83 28.28
C LYS A 698 -4.99 24.39 27.46
N ASP A 699 -5.74 25.31 28.03
CA ASP A 699 -6.97 25.80 27.38
C ASP A 699 -6.67 26.64 26.14
N ALA A 700 -5.54 27.33 26.12
CA ALA A 700 -5.09 28.10 24.94
C ALA A 700 -4.63 27.16 23.82
N ILE A 701 -3.87 26.10 24.16
CA ILE A 701 -3.48 25.05 23.20
C ILE A 701 -4.70 24.36 22.62
N PHE A 702 -5.66 23.97 23.47
CA PHE A 702 -6.88 23.31 23.00
C PHE A 702 -7.69 24.21 22.05
N ARG A 703 -7.80 25.49 22.35
CA ARG A 703 -8.45 26.46 21.45
C ARG A 703 -7.70 26.62 20.13
N ALA A 704 -6.36 26.69 20.16
CA ALA A 704 -5.54 26.81 18.95
C ALA A 704 -5.76 25.60 18.03
N ILE A 705 -5.57 24.37 18.53
CA ILE A 705 -5.79 23.14 17.77
C ILE A 705 -7.20 23.13 17.17
N ARG A 706 -8.23 23.39 18.01
CA ARG A 706 -9.62 23.43 17.54
C ARG A 706 -9.83 24.45 16.42
N THR A 707 -9.26 25.63 16.52
CA THR A 707 -9.42 26.72 15.54
C THR A 707 -8.79 26.34 14.19
N TRP A 708 -7.56 25.79 14.23
CA TRP A 708 -6.87 25.32 13.04
C TRP A 708 -7.62 24.18 12.34
N GLU A 709 -8.11 23.22 13.12
CA GLU A 709 -8.83 22.06 12.59
C GLU A 709 -10.21 22.43 12.05
N GLN A 710 -10.89 23.42 12.63
CA GLN A 710 -12.12 23.97 12.05
C GLN A 710 -11.88 24.63 10.71
N ALA A 711 -10.80 25.42 10.58
CA ALA A 711 -10.41 26.05 9.31
C ALA A 711 -9.98 25.00 8.27
N ARG A 712 -9.25 23.94 8.67
CA ARG A 712 -8.89 22.81 7.80
C ARG A 712 -10.14 22.13 7.23
N ARG A 713 -11.09 21.75 8.10
CA ARG A 713 -12.36 21.11 7.69
C ARG A 713 -13.22 21.99 6.78
N ALA A 714 -13.11 23.29 6.95
CA ALA A 714 -13.75 24.27 6.08
C ALA A 714 -13.01 24.48 4.75
N ASN A 715 -11.89 23.76 4.52
CA ASN A 715 -10.98 23.94 3.38
C ASN A 715 -10.62 25.42 3.15
N ALA A 716 -10.40 26.15 4.24
CA ALA A 716 -10.21 27.59 4.21
C ALA A 716 -8.83 28.03 3.68
N PHE A 717 -7.85 27.11 3.62
CA PHE A 717 -6.49 27.39 3.20
C PHE A 717 -6.31 27.15 1.71
N PRO A 718 -6.15 28.19 0.86
CA PRO A 718 -5.88 28.02 -0.56
C PRO A 718 -4.48 27.41 -0.78
N ARG A 719 -4.29 26.74 -1.92
CA ARG A 719 -3.06 26.00 -2.22
C ARG A 719 -1.77 26.84 -2.12
N TRP A 720 -1.79 28.06 -2.61
CA TRP A 720 -0.63 28.95 -2.51
C TRP A 720 -0.24 29.24 -1.05
N LEU A 721 -1.24 29.35 -0.15
CA LEU A 721 -0.99 29.55 1.27
C LEU A 721 -0.49 28.26 1.93
N LYS A 722 -1.03 27.11 1.56
CA LYS A 722 -0.50 25.80 2.02
C LYS A 722 0.98 25.66 1.70
N ARG A 723 1.44 26.11 0.53
CA ARG A 723 2.89 26.14 0.23
C ARG A 723 3.69 27.03 1.17
N LYS A 724 3.16 28.19 1.60
CA LYS A 724 3.80 29.02 2.61
C LYS A 724 3.84 28.31 3.97
N LEU A 725 2.75 27.62 4.35
CA LEU A 725 2.66 26.87 5.60
C LEU A 725 3.64 25.69 5.68
N MET A 726 4.07 25.13 4.57
CA MET A 726 5.13 24.11 4.53
C MET A 726 6.50 24.60 4.99
N ASN A 727 6.69 25.91 5.09
CA ASN A 727 7.98 26.47 5.54
C ASN A 727 8.03 26.51 7.07
N GLY A 728 8.78 25.56 7.65
CA GLY A 728 8.98 25.43 9.09
C GLY A 728 9.69 26.61 9.78
N SER A 729 10.26 27.56 9.02
CA SER A 729 10.92 28.73 9.61
C SER A 729 9.95 29.83 10.05
N TYR A 730 8.68 29.74 9.64
CA TYR A 730 7.69 30.79 9.94
C TYR A 730 6.87 30.45 11.19
N ASN A 731 6.56 31.49 11.99
CA ASN A 731 5.55 31.42 13.04
C ASN A 731 4.21 31.89 12.52
N TRP A 732 3.18 31.18 12.92
CA TRP A 732 1.82 31.44 12.50
C TRP A 732 0.89 31.55 13.71
N HIS A 733 -0.12 32.41 13.60
CA HIS A 733 -1.20 32.52 14.58
C HIS A 733 -2.53 32.62 13.87
N LEU A 734 -3.51 31.80 14.26
CA LEU A 734 -4.83 31.75 13.64
C LEU A 734 -5.93 32.16 14.61
N GLU A 735 -6.69 33.17 14.26
CA GLU A 735 -7.86 33.63 15.00
C GLU A 735 -9.15 33.27 14.27
N ALA A 736 -10.15 32.79 15.01
CA ALA A 736 -11.50 32.59 14.48
C ALA A 736 -12.22 33.91 14.33
N GLY A 737 -12.94 34.09 13.23
CA GLY A 737 -13.87 35.22 13.04
C GLY A 737 -15.17 35.06 13.84
N SER A 738 -15.99 36.08 13.87
CA SER A 738 -17.23 36.10 14.67
C SER A 738 -18.34 35.20 14.08
N ASP A 739 -18.22 34.76 12.84
CA ASP A 739 -19.27 34.07 12.08
C ASP A 739 -19.03 32.52 11.97
N ASN A 740 -18.02 31.96 12.64
CA ASN A 740 -17.59 30.55 12.55
C ASN A 740 -17.30 30.04 11.13
N ASN A 741 -17.23 30.91 10.13
CA ASN A 741 -16.97 30.61 8.73
C ASN A 741 -15.79 31.42 8.15
N SER A 742 -15.16 32.21 8.99
CA SER A 742 -14.00 33.02 8.63
C SER A 742 -12.92 32.93 9.68
N TRP A 743 -11.69 33.16 9.25
CA TRP A 743 -10.51 33.17 10.10
C TRP A 743 -9.54 34.22 9.61
N THR A 744 -8.69 34.70 10.54
CA THR A 744 -7.55 35.57 10.21
C THR A 744 -6.28 34.89 10.59
N LEU A 745 -5.42 34.67 9.62
CA LEU A 745 -4.10 34.05 9.81
C LEU A 745 -3.02 35.14 9.77
N TYR A 746 -2.18 35.13 10.75
CA TYR A 746 -1.04 36.03 10.86
C TYR A 746 0.27 35.25 10.72
N ARG A 747 1.17 35.74 9.87
CA ARG A 747 2.59 35.36 9.96
C ARG A 747 3.29 36.27 10.94
N GLN A 748 4.02 35.70 11.86
CA GLN A 748 4.65 36.44 12.96
C GLN A 748 6.16 36.38 12.88
N GLU A 749 6.82 37.49 13.20
CA GLU A 749 8.27 37.61 13.41
C GLU A 749 8.51 38.40 14.70
N ASN A 750 9.33 37.82 15.59
CA ASN A 750 9.64 38.45 16.89
C ASN A 750 8.37 38.91 17.66
N GLY A 751 7.34 38.10 17.65
CA GLY A 751 6.04 38.38 18.31
C GLY A 751 5.19 39.47 17.66
N ARG A 752 5.53 39.90 16.43
CA ARG A 752 4.76 40.91 15.67
C ARG A 752 4.15 40.31 14.42
N ASN A 753 2.93 40.69 14.12
CA ASN A 753 2.26 40.30 12.88
C ASN A 753 2.88 41.08 11.69
N VAL A 754 3.49 40.34 10.74
CA VAL A 754 4.15 40.92 9.55
C VAL A 754 3.37 40.71 8.27
N GLU A 755 2.55 39.65 8.20
CA GLU A 755 1.59 39.42 7.11
C GLU A 755 0.25 39.01 7.72
N THR A 756 -0.85 39.35 7.03
CA THR A 756 -2.24 39.01 7.44
C THR A 756 -2.99 38.42 6.27
N PHE A 757 -3.68 37.32 6.51
CA PHE A 757 -4.48 36.62 5.50
C PHE A 757 -5.90 36.39 6.03
N HIS A 758 -6.90 36.83 5.28
CA HIS A 758 -8.32 36.60 5.62
C HIS A 758 -8.80 35.34 4.91
N LEU A 759 -9.24 34.36 5.67
CA LEU A 759 -9.67 33.07 5.22
C LEU A 759 -11.19 32.93 5.36
N LYS A 760 -11.80 32.18 4.44
CA LYS A 760 -13.22 31.85 4.49
C LYS A 760 -13.44 30.39 4.16
N ARG A 761 -14.51 29.81 4.68
CA ARG A 761 -14.99 28.50 4.29
C ARG A 761 -15.11 28.40 2.77
N ALA A 762 -14.56 27.36 2.19
CA ALA A 762 -14.70 27.10 0.77
C ALA A 762 -16.13 26.67 0.40
N ALA A 763 -16.58 26.98 -0.79
CA ALA A 763 -17.88 26.55 -1.29
C ALA A 763 -17.96 25.00 -1.32
N GLY A 764 -19.02 24.44 -0.76
CA GLY A 764 -19.21 22.97 -0.68
C GLY A 764 -18.55 22.28 0.53
N TYR A 765 -17.97 23.05 1.44
CA TYR A 765 -17.31 22.52 2.66
C TYR A 765 -18.01 22.92 3.95
#